data_6b9189979e056d4acefc8a1f7364118b
#
_entry.id   6b9189979e056d4acefc8a1f7364118b
#
_cell.length_a   1.000
_cell.length_b   1.000
_cell.length_c   1.000
_cell.angle_alpha   90.00
_cell.angle_beta   90.00
_cell.angle_gamma   90.00
#
_symmetry.space_group_name_H-M   'P 1'
#
loop_
_entity.id
_entity.type
_entity.pdbx_description
1 polymer ?
#
loop_
_entity_poly.entity_id
_entity_poly.type
_entity_poly.pdbx_seq_one_letter_code
_entity_poly.pdbx_strand_id
1 'polypeptide(L)'
;MYDPGAAVVLVGQNPTPALLSSLTLPADHLVLVASDGTRAPAQRVATAVERLAAPESVRVVSVGPDPHDFGPVNDTLAALHRANGGRPWFLDYTGGTKVMSVAAALLHERLLPIDRHPHARRWRHYLDSARDTLRAADGSELPVVDEGVDLVTLAGIHGARWLDDNDPEPVRLFVQGGGQALRARFPDLSPAARRGVVAEGRILSHLLRHTRRRPDTEVIGARQVADPRHPHGSIADFDAVVRYRHRVLCVEAKTRPDDVVARAGWTVAKARRVFGTAVQVLFVYSGPAVPGLRERVTAYNPALTARNVHVWNLDDLLSRLTSFEHLRRAFFPGQDSRPPHVSPRSLGQDGPSVPPPERHPAPEDRPVLVTSLGGSRLGTLTAVHAHRPARTLVLSSRQSVRDGVRESAARTLHAAENPGAAPADADLLRKSGYRDRVRFPSEPVDGFDTDAVVAAARDWIIRERGIDPPPPVVADITTGTKAMSLGLALAARDTGACTTYQLARRRTVVCLTHGPLALRGRASVDWPLVLHGYVRPDEDGSRDRDTRTVPLLTGRVCREAHSQVDTELLDAACAALVRAATGPVTVWMDVSLTDAEECLSAQERPSLVLTFDDRAVGLTAPGWRRRRAFGKRVHEVGRGSWAQSVFAATVHLNTRCDVAGTVVALTRPGGDVSRAVELVDWIAHAEPGEGGGSGRISFGEPLRPVVTVASPNALPDLFDTDVSVL
;
A
#
# COMPACT_ATOMS: atom_id res chain seq x y z
N MET A 1 -40.77 3.08 -7.44
CA MET A 1 -39.54 3.75 -6.95
C MET A 1 -38.57 3.69 -8.11
N TYR A 2 -38.22 4.83 -8.71
CA TYR A 2 -37.30 4.82 -9.86
C TYR A 2 -35.89 4.59 -9.36
N ASP A 3 -35.34 3.40 -9.56
CA ASP A 3 -33.90 3.16 -9.40
C ASP A 3 -33.17 3.86 -10.56
N PRO A 4 -32.03 4.49 -10.31
CA PRO A 4 -31.24 5.07 -11.37
C PRO A 4 -30.77 3.98 -12.35
N GLY A 5 -31.05 4.15 -13.65
CA GLY A 5 -30.59 3.21 -14.70
C GLY A 5 -29.09 3.34 -15.00
N ALA A 6 -28.38 4.28 -14.35
CA ALA A 6 -26.96 4.53 -14.60
C ALA A 6 -26.14 4.49 -13.29
N ALA A 7 -24.91 4.04 -13.37
CA ALA A 7 -23.95 4.08 -12.28
C ALA A 7 -22.61 4.66 -12.71
N VAL A 8 -22.02 5.44 -11.82
CA VAL A 8 -20.63 5.95 -11.91
C VAL A 8 -19.78 5.26 -10.86
N VAL A 9 -18.75 4.60 -11.28
CA VAL A 9 -17.83 3.85 -10.42
C VAL A 9 -16.41 4.39 -10.57
N LEU A 10 -15.81 4.83 -9.47
CA LEU A 10 -14.44 5.31 -9.49
C LEU A 10 -13.45 4.15 -9.53
N VAL A 11 -12.44 4.25 -10.39
CA VAL A 11 -11.42 3.19 -10.57
C VAL A 11 -10.06 3.67 -10.05
N GLY A 12 -9.49 2.89 -9.13
CA GLY A 12 -8.13 3.11 -8.62
C GLY A 12 -7.12 2.10 -9.15
N GLN A 13 -5.91 2.14 -8.61
CA GLN A 13 -4.85 1.17 -8.92
C GLN A 13 -5.22 -0.29 -8.55
N ASN A 14 -6.06 -0.47 -7.53
CA ASN A 14 -6.68 -1.76 -7.25
C ASN A 14 -8.06 -1.82 -7.93
N PRO A 15 -8.22 -2.55 -9.05
CA PRO A 15 -9.46 -2.58 -9.81
C PRO A 15 -10.54 -3.49 -9.21
N THR A 16 -10.20 -4.38 -8.27
CA THR A 16 -11.16 -5.35 -7.68
C THR A 16 -12.40 -4.67 -7.08
N PRO A 17 -12.30 -3.60 -6.28
CA PRO A 17 -13.48 -2.90 -5.78
C PRO A 17 -14.39 -2.39 -6.90
N ALA A 18 -13.81 -1.82 -7.97
CA ALA A 18 -14.59 -1.31 -9.10
C ALA A 18 -15.32 -2.44 -9.86
N LEU A 19 -14.68 -3.60 -10.04
CA LEU A 19 -15.34 -4.78 -10.60
C LEU A 19 -16.54 -5.18 -9.75
N LEU A 20 -16.35 -5.38 -8.45
CA LEU A 20 -17.40 -5.82 -7.54
C LEU A 20 -18.56 -4.83 -7.46
N SER A 21 -18.26 -3.54 -7.37
CA SER A 21 -19.29 -2.50 -7.37
C SER A 21 -20.08 -2.48 -8.69
N SER A 22 -19.40 -2.64 -9.83
CA SER A 22 -20.04 -2.66 -11.14
C SER A 22 -20.96 -3.87 -11.33
N LEU A 23 -20.61 -5.02 -10.73
CA LEU A 23 -21.47 -6.23 -10.78
C LEU A 23 -22.65 -6.15 -9.79
N THR A 24 -22.52 -5.36 -8.74
CA THR A 24 -23.50 -5.31 -7.65
C THR A 24 -24.55 -4.22 -7.83
N LEU A 25 -24.16 -3.07 -8.41
CA LEU A 25 -25.08 -1.96 -8.61
C LEU A 25 -26.11 -2.30 -9.70
N PRO A 26 -27.43 -2.12 -9.43
CA PRO A 26 -28.48 -2.44 -10.38
C PRO A 26 -28.60 -1.32 -11.44
N ALA A 27 -27.64 -1.29 -12.39
CA ALA A 27 -27.59 -0.26 -13.44
C ALA A 27 -27.28 -0.90 -14.80
N ASP A 28 -28.05 -0.47 -15.81
CA ASP A 28 -27.89 -0.93 -17.20
C ASP A 28 -26.77 -0.16 -17.92
N HIS A 29 -26.48 1.06 -17.46
CA HIS A 29 -25.44 1.92 -18.02
C HIS A 29 -24.35 2.19 -16.98
N LEU A 30 -23.12 1.76 -17.26
CA LEU A 30 -21.98 1.91 -16.37
C LEU A 30 -20.97 2.91 -16.92
N VAL A 31 -20.51 3.82 -16.07
CA VAL A 31 -19.41 4.74 -16.36
C VAL A 31 -18.29 4.52 -15.35
N LEU A 32 -17.16 4.01 -15.83
CA LEU A 32 -15.95 3.81 -15.05
C LEU A 32 -15.10 5.08 -15.15
N VAL A 33 -14.91 5.77 -14.04
CA VAL A 33 -14.14 7.03 -13.98
C VAL A 33 -12.75 6.75 -13.44
N ALA A 34 -11.74 7.06 -14.23
CA ALA A 34 -10.34 6.77 -13.97
C ALA A 34 -9.47 7.99 -14.20
N SER A 35 -8.28 8.06 -13.60
CA SER A 35 -7.20 8.93 -14.08
C SER A 35 -6.49 8.30 -15.28
N ASP A 36 -5.65 9.05 -15.96
CA ASP A 36 -4.85 8.49 -17.06
C ASP A 36 -4.01 7.28 -16.57
N GLY A 37 -3.41 7.38 -15.38
CA GLY A 37 -2.64 6.28 -14.77
C GLY A 37 -3.47 5.06 -14.34
N THR A 38 -4.80 5.15 -14.30
CA THR A 38 -5.70 4.03 -13.97
C THR A 38 -6.64 3.66 -15.12
N ARG A 39 -6.45 4.25 -16.31
CA ARG A 39 -7.27 3.99 -17.49
C ARG A 39 -7.18 2.54 -17.95
N ALA A 40 -5.97 1.96 -17.99
CA ALA A 40 -5.79 0.57 -18.39
C ALA A 40 -6.47 -0.43 -17.41
N PRO A 41 -6.33 -0.31 -16.07
CA PRO A 41 -7.17 -1.06 -15.14
C PRO A 41 -8.67 -0.90 -15.39
N ALA A 42 -9.15 0.33 -15.61
CA ALA A 42 -10.57 0.59 -15.88
C ALA A 42 -11.06 -0.11 -17.16
N GLN A 43 -10.25 -0.12 -18.21
CA GLN A 43 -10.55 -0.83 -19.45
C GLN A 43 -10.71 -2.34 -19.23
N ARG A 44 -9.81 -2.95 -18.43
CA ARG A 44 -9.89 -4.38 -18.09
C ARG A 44 -11.12 -4.70 -17.24
N VAL A 45 -11.49 -3.79 -16.32
CA VAL A 45 -12.74 -3.93 -15.56
C VAL A 45 -13.94 -3.86 -16.50
N ALA A 46 -13.98 -2.89 -17.45
CA ALA A 46 -15.06 -2.79 -18.44
C ALA A 46 -15.24 -4.10 -19.21
N THR A 47 -14.18 -4.64 -19.78
CA THR A 47 -14.22 -5.93 -20.50
C THR A 47 -14.70 -7.08 -19.62
N ALA A 48 -14.30 -7.13 -18.34
CA ALA A 48 -14.76 -8.16 -17.43
C ALA A 48 -16.25 -8.02 -17.10
N VAL A 49 -16.75 -6.81 -16.87
CA VAL A 49 -18.15 -6.52 -16.58
C VAL A 49 -19.04 -6.82 -17.80
N GLU A 50 -18.64 -6.42 -19.01
CA GLU A 50 -19.35 -6.75 -20.25
C GLU A 50 -19.52 -8.26 -20.42
N ARG A 51 -18.51 -9.04 -20.07
CA ARG A 51 -18.56 -10.51 -20.14
C ARG A 51 -19.44 -11.13 -19.06
N LEU A 52 -19.42 -10.59 -17.83
CA LEU A 52 -20.05 -11.22 -16.65
C LEU A 52 -21.49 -10.78 -16.45
N ALA A 53 -21.80 -9.50 -16.65
CA ALA A 53 -23.12 -8.92 -16.37
C ALA A 53 -23.85 -8.45 -17.62
N ALA A 54 -23.19 -8.31 -18.77
CA ALA A 54 -23.75 -7.86 -20.05
C ALA A 54 -24.68 -6.62 -19.92
N PRO A 55 -24.25 -5.53 -19.29
CA PRO A 55 -25.04 -4.31 -19.21
C PRO A 55 -25.26 -3.71 -20.61
N GLU A 56 -26.25 -2.83 -20.77
CA GLU A 56 -26.51 -2.18 -22.06
C GLU A 56 -25.33 -1.34 -22.56
N SER A 57 -24.59 -0.72 -21.63
CA SER A 57 -23.36 -0.02 -22.00
C SER A 57 -22.35 0.07 -20.87
N VAL A 58 -21.05 0.01 -21.20
CA VAL A 58 -19.93 0.32 -20.31
C VAL A 58 -19.04 1.37 -20.97
N ARG A 59 -18.74 2.44 -20.28
CA ARG A 59 -17.88 3.50 -20.77
C ARG A 59 -16.75 3.80 -19.78
N VAL A 60 -15.54 4.01 -20.29
CA VAL A 60 -14.40 4.47 -19.48
C VAL A 60 -14.14 5.94 -19.78
N VAL A 61 -14.11 6.76 -18.74
CA VAL A 61 -13.91 8.22 -18.84
C VAL A 61 -12.71 8.60 -17.97
N SER A 62 -11.80 9.42 -18.52
CA SER A 62 -10.64 9.92 -17.78
C SER A 62 -10.94 11.28 -17.16
N VAL A 63 -10.44 11.49 -15.92
CA VAL A 63 -10.37 12.79 -15.25
C VAL A 63 -9.04 13.52 -15.51
N GLY A 64 -8.22 13.00 -16.41
CA GLY A 64 -6.91 13.57 -16.75
C GLY A 64 -5.73 12.97 -15.97
N PRO A 65 -4.55 13.57 -16.13
CA PRO A 65 -3.31 13.02 -15.60
C PRO A 65 -3.16 13.19 -14.07
N ASP A 66 -3.74 14.24 -13.48
CA ASP A 66 -3.63 14.49 -12.03
C ASP A 66 -4.92 14.10 -11.28
N PRO A 67 -4.95 12.90 -10.67
CA PRO A 67 -6.10 12.43 -9.91
C PRO A 67 -6.26 13.14 -8.54
N HIS A 68 -5.38 14.07 -8.22
CA HIS A 68 -5.41 14.88 -7.01
C HIS A 68 -5.92 16.30 -7.27
N ASP A 69 -6.20 16.65 -8.51
CA ASP A 69 -6.87 17.89 -8.85
C ASP A 69 -8.40 17.72 -8.71
N PHE A 70 -8.97 18.56 -7.86
CA PHE A 70 -10.40 18.54 -7.54
C PHE A 70 -11.26 19.05 -8.71
N GLY A 71 -10.75 20.02 -9.47
CA GLY A 71 -11.46 20.68 -10.57
C GLY A 71 -11.85 19.71 -11.68
N PRO A 72 -10.89 19.05 -12.36
CA PRO A 72 -11.19 18.12 -13.45
C PRO A 72 -12.12 16.97 -13.06
N VAL A 73 -12.02 16.48 -11.80
CA VAL A 73 -12.95 15.45 -11.31
C VAL A 73 -14.38 15.99 -11.26
N ASN A 74 -14.59 17.18 -10.71
CA ASN A 74 -15.89 17.81 -10.65
C ASN A 74 -16.46 18.11 -12.05
N ASP A 75 -15.64 18.65 -12.94
CA ASP A 75 -16.06 18.99 -14.31
C ASP A 75 -16.49 17.77 -15.10
N THR A 76 -15.70 16.69 -15.00
CA THR A 76 -16.02 15.42 -15.64
C THR A 76 -17.34 14.84 -15.13
N LEU A 77 -17.54 14.78 -13.82
CA LEU A 77 -18.76 14.22 -13.24
C LEU A 77 -19.98 15.12 -13.51
N ALA A 78 -19.82 16.46 -13.48
CA ALA A 78 -20.88 17.38 -13.87
C ALA A 78 -21.27 17.23 -15.35
N ALA A 79 -20.29 17.03 -16.23
CA ALA A 79 -20.54 16.73 -17.65
C ALA A 79 -21.29 15.40 -17.84
N LEU A 80 -20.90 14.35 -17.10
CA LEU A 80 -21.61 13.07 -17.11
C LEU A 80 -23.06 13.20 -16.63
N HIS A 81 -23.31 13.96 -15.57
CA HIS A 81 -24.66 14.24 -15.10
C HIS A 81 -25.52 14.95 -16.16
N ARG A 82 -24.98 15.97 -16.81
CA ARG A 82 -25.67 16.67 -17.92
C ARG A 82 -25.95 15.73 -19.10
N ALA A 83 -24.96 14.90 -19.47
CA ALA A 83 -25.11 13.92 -20.55
C ALA A 83 -26.17 12.85 -20.23
N ASN A 84 -26.38 12.55 -18.94
CA ASN A 84 -27.48 11.69 -18.47
C ASN A 84 -28.83 12.42 -18.35
N GLY A 85 -28.96 13.62 -18.93
CA GLY A 85 -30.17 14.43 -18.88
C GLY A 85 -30.55 14.92 -17.48
N GLY A 86 -29.58 15.05 -16.58
CA GLY A 86 -29.80 15.46 -15.18
C GLY A 86 -30.50 14.39 -14.32
N ARG A 87 -30.62 13.16 -14.82
CA ARG A 87 -31.27 12.07 -14.09
C ARG A 87 -30.40 11.59 -12.94
N PRO A 88 -31.01 11.03 -11.88
CA PRO A 88 -30.26 10.36 -10.81
C PRO A 88 -29.36 9.23 -11.32
N TRP A 89 -28.29 8.96 -10.59
CA TRP A 89 -27.35 7.89 -10.87
C TRP A 89 -26.73 7.36 -9.57
N PHE A 90 -26.35 6.08 -9.59
CA PHE A 90 -25.57 5.49 -8.49
C PHE A 90 -24.14 5.98 -8.54
N LEU A 91 -23.56 6.28 -7.39
CA LEU A 91 -22.14 6.60 -7.23
C LEU A 91 -21.48 5.55 -6.35
N ASP A 92 -20.46 4.85 -6.86
CA ASP A 92 -19.51 4.17 -6.02
C ASP A 92 -18.20 4.97 -5.95
N TYR A 93 -17.83 5.39 -4.74
CA TYR A 93 -16.62 6.18 -4.47
C TYR A 93 -15.50 5.36 -3.80
N THR A 94 -15.58 4.03 -3.84
CA THR A 94 -14.57 3.13 -3.25
C THR A 94 -13.24 3.19 -4.00
N GLY A 95 -13.28 3.27 -5.31
CA GLY A 95 -12.11 3.38 -6.18
C GLY A 95 -11.47 4.78 -6.20
N GLY A 96 -10.51 5.00 -7.08
CA GLY A 96 -9.83 6.29 -7.26
C GLY A 96 -8.96 6.74 -6.08
N THR A 97 -8.50 7.98 -6.11
CA THR A 97 -7.83 8.62 -4.98
C THR A 97 -8.84 9.14 -3.95
N LYS A 98 -8.38 9.55 -2.78
CA LYS A 98 -9.26 10.18 -1.78
C LYS A 98 -9.86 11.47 -2.30
N VAL A 99 -9.08 12.27 -3.04
CA VAL A 99 -9.56 13.51 -3.67
C VAL A 99 -10.68 13.20 -4.66
N MET A 100 -10.49 12.22 -5.55
CA MET A 100 -11.56 11.79 -6.47
C MET A 100 -12.82 11.35 -5.70
N SER A 101 -12.65 10.56 -4.64
CA SER A 101 -13.76 10.04 -3.85
C SER A 101 -14.55 11.16 -3.16
N VAL A 102 -13.84 12.11 -2.54
CA VAL A 102 -14.46 13.25 -1.86
C VAL A 102 -15.12 14.20 -2.87
N ALA A 103 -14.42 14.52 -3.97
CA ALA A 103 -14.97 15.36 -5.05
C ALA A 103 -16.26 14.76 -5.60
N ALA A 104 -16.25 13.48 -5.96
CA ALA A 104 -17.41 12.79 -6.50
C ALA A 104 -18.58 12.77 -5.53
N ALA A 105 -18.34 12.47 -4.26
CA ALA A 105 -19.39 12.39 -3.26
C ALA A 105 -20.02 13.77 -2.95
N LEU A 106 -19.19 14.82 -2.81
CA LEU A 106 -19.67 16.19 -2.60
C LEU A 106 -20.45 16.72 -3.81
N LEU A 107 -19.97 16.43 -5.03
CA LEU A 107 -20.67 16.83 -6.25
C LEU A 107 -21.99 16.08 -6.39
N HIS A 108 -22.01 14.75 -6.16
CA HIS A 108 -23.25 13.96 -6.19
C HIS A 108 -24.31 14.54 -5.25
N GLU A 109 -23.92 14.92 -4.03
CA GLU A 109 -24.84 15.55 -3.07
C GLU A 109 -25.34 16.92 -3.55
N ARG A 110 -24.49 17.72 -4.21
CA ARG A 110 -24.88 19.02 -4.78
C ARG A 110 -25.82 18.89 -5.98
N LEU A 111 -25.58 17.90 -6.84
CA LEU A 111 -26.40 17.66 -8.05
C LEU A 111 -27.72 16.97 -7.73
N LEU A 112 -27.76 16.17 -6.69
CA LEU A 112 -28.92 15.42 -6.23
C LEU A 112 -29.24 15.82 -4.77
N PRO A 113 -29.65 17.08 -4.53
CA PRO A 113 -29.95 17.57 -3.19
C PRO A 113 -31.15 16.83 -2.59
N ILE A 114 -31.10 16.57 -1.30
CA ILE A 114 -32.04 15.68 -0.60
C ILE A 114 -33.48 16.19 -0.58
N ASP A 115 -33.67 17.50 -0.63
CA ASP A 115 -34.97 18.16 -0.74
C ASP A 115 -35.69 17.81 -2.06
N ARG A 116 -34.96 17.60 -3.13
CA ARG A 116 -35.47 17.18 -4.44
C ARG A 116 -35.37 15.70 -4.70
N HIS A 117 -34.40 15.05 -4.09
CA HIS A 117 -34.07 13.64 -4.24
C HIS A 117 -33.94 12.95 -2.87
N PRO A 118 -35.04 12.65 -2.16
CA PRO A 118 -35.00 12.13 -0.79
C PRO A 118 -34.26 10.80 -0.66
N HIS A 119 -34.08 10.08 -1.77
CA HIS A 119 -33.33 8.83 -1.82
C HIS A 119 -31.87 8.98 -2.28
N ALA A 120 -31.36 10.19 -2.51
CA ALA A 120 -30.01 10.42 -3.04
C ALA A 120 -28.91 9.78 -2.19
N ARG A 121 -29.09 9.71 -0.87
CA ARG A 121 -28.13 9.04 0.04
C ARG A 121 -28.06 7.54 -0.21
N ARG A 122 -29.15 6.91 -0.64
CA ARG A 122 -29.21 5.49 -1.00
C ARG A 122 -28.47 5.17 -2.30
N TRP A 123 -28.21 6.16 -3.13
CA TRP A 123 -27.52 5.97 -4.42
C TRP A 123 -26.01 6.21 -4.33
N ARG A 124 -25.46 6.57 -3.15
CA ARG A 124 -24.05 6.81 -2.93
C ARG A 124 -23.46 5.68 -2.08
N HIS A 125 -22.57 4.89 -2.68
CA HIS A 125 -22.08 3.64 -2.12
C HIS A 125 -20.58 3.63 -1.85
N TYR A 126 -20.20 2.83 -0.88
CA TYR A 126 -18.83 2.47 -0.55
C TYR A 126 -18.73 0.97 -0.25
N LEU A 127 -17.74 0.29 -0.84
CA LEU A 127 -17.52 -1.14 -0.60
C LEU A 127 -16.87 -1.35 0.79
N ASP A 128 -17.61 -1.96 1.69
CA ASP A 128 -17.09 -2.49 2.95
C ASP A 128 -16.52 -3.89 2.69
N SER A 129 -15.22 -3.94 2.42
CA SER A 129 -14.52 -5.19 2.14
C SER A 129 -14.43 -6.14 3.35
N ALA A 130 -14.70 -5.67 4.57
CA ALA A 130 -14.74 -6.51 5.75
C ALA A 130 -16.07 -7.29 5.86
N ARG A 131 -17.15 -6.73 5.28
CA ARG A 131 -18.49 -7.33 5.31
C ARG A 131 -18.96 -7.91 3.98
N ASP A 132 -18.22 -7.67 2.90
CA ASP A 132 -18.62 -7.99 1.52
C ASP A 132 -19.96 -7.35 1.14
N THR A 133 -20.14 -6.09 1.49
CA THR A 133 -21.34 -5.31 1.17
C THR A 133 -20.99 -3.98 0.55
N LEU A 134 -21.81 -3.50 -0.39
CA LEU A 134 -21.85 -2.11 -0.77
C LEU A 134 -22.76 -1.37 0.21
N ARG A 135 -22.18 -0.50 1.00
CA ARG A 135 -22.89 0.29 1.99
C ARG A 135 -23.26 1.64 1.41
N ALA A 136 -24.54 1.94 1.42
CA ALA A 136 -25.03 3.24 0.99
C ALA A 136 -24.88 4.30 2.11
N ALA A 137 -24.92 5.58 1.72
CA ALA A 137 -24.79 6.69 2.68
C ALA A 137 -26.00 6.84 3.63
N ASP A 138 -27.12 6.17 3.37
CA ASP A 138 -28.26 6.07 4.30
C ASP A 138 -28.16 4.88 5.27
N GLY A 139 -27.06 4.12 5.19
CA GLY A 139 -26.82 2.93 6.00
C GLY A 139 -27.41 1.63 5.43
N SER A 140 -28.15 1.68 4.32
CA SER A 140 -28.59 0.46 3.62
C SER A 140 -27.39 -0.29 3.01
N GLU A 141 -27.51 -1.60 2.89
CA GLU A 141 -26.43 -2.47 2.41
C GLU A 141 -26.94 -3.36 1.26
N LEU A 142 -26.11 -3.49 0.23
CA LEU A 142 -26.28 -4.44 -0.86
C LEU A 142 -25.21 -5.53 -0.74
N PRO A 143 -25.57 -6.82 -0.69
CA PRO A 143 -24.58 -7.89 -0.70
C PRO A 143 -23.80 -7.86 -2.02
N VAL A 144 -22.47 -8.05 -1.96
CA VAL A 144 -21.63 -8.09 -3.15
C VAL A 144 -22.02 -9.25 -4.04
N VAL A 145 -22.26 -8.94 -5.32
CA VAL A 145 -22.46 -9.90 -6.39
C VAL A 145 -21.10 -10.24 -7.00
N ASP A 146 -20.72 -11.50 -6.96
CA ASP A 146 -19.45 -12.01 -7.48
C ASP A 146 -19.62 -13.32 -8.26
N GLU A 147 -20.83 -13.58 -8.74
CA GLU A 147 -21.13 -14.73 -9.58
C GLU A 147 -20.32 -14.68 -10.89
N GLY A 148 -19.72 -15.80 -11.26
CA GLY A 148 -18.86 -15.91 -12.44
C GLY A 148 -17.47 -15.29 -12.31
N VAL A 149 -17.15 -14.63 -11.20
CA VAL A 149 -15.80 -14.12 -10.95
C VAL A 149 -14.87 -15.27 -10.59
N ASP A 150 -13.95 -15.60 -11.47
CA ASP A 150 -12.95 -16.67 -11.33
C ASP A 150 -11.52 -16.09 -11.12
N LEU A 151 -10.55 -16.97 -10.89
CA LEU A 151 -9.15 -16.58 -10.73
C LEU A 151 -8.57 -15.93 -11.99
N VAL A 152 -9.06 -16.33 -13.19
CA VAL A 152 -8.61 -15.74 -14.45
C VAL A 152 -9.09 -14.29 -14.56
N THR A 153 -10.33 -14.03 -14.19
CA THR A 153 -10.90 -12.68 -14.15
C THR A 153 -10.16 -11.80 -13.15
N LEU A 154 -9.96 -12.30 -11.91
CA LEU A 154 -9.27 -11.54 -10.86
C LEU A 154 -7.83 -11.20 -11.25
N ALA A 155 -7.07 -12.15 -11.78
CA ALA A 155 -5.72 -11.87 -12.28
C ALA A 155 -5.75 -10.93 -13.50
N GLY A 156 -6.68 -11.14 -14.43
CA GLY A 156 -6.82 -10.38 -15.67
C GLY A 156 -7.08 -8.90 -15.45
N ILE A 157 -7.96 -8.53 -14.52
CA ILE A 157 -8.23 -7.10 -14.21
C ILE A 157 -6.98 -6.39 -13.63
N HIS A 158 -6.08 -7.14 -12.98
CA HIS A 158 -4.78 -6.65 -12.54
C HIS A 158 -3.70 -6.69 -13.64
N GLY A 159 -4.05 -7.14 -14.86
CA GLY A 159 -3.13 -7.21 -15.99
C GLY A 159 -2.16 -8.39 -15.90
N ALA A 160 -2.54 -9.45 -15.24
CA ALA A 160 -1.78 -10.69 -15.17
C ALA A 160 -2.47 -11.81 -15.97
N ARG A 161 -1.69 -12.73 -16.54
CA ARG A 161 -2.19 -13.88 -17.29
C ARG A 161 -1.59 -15.17 -16.73
N TRP A 162 -2.40 -16.19 -16.57
CA TRP A 162 -1.92 -17.52 -16.24
C TRP A 162 -1.23 -18.14 -17.45
N LEU A 163 -0.12 -18.84 -17.21
CA LEU A 163 0.52 -19.68 -18.21
C LEU A 163 -0.05 -21.09 -18.10
N ASP A 164 -0.70 -21.52 -19.17
CA ASP A 164 -1.46 -22.79 -19.17
C ASP A 164 -0.59 -24.04 -19.08
N ASP A 165 0.68 -23.97 -19.53
CA ASP A 165 1.53 -25.13 -19.77
C ASP A 165 2.47 -25.49 -18.60
N ASN A 166 2.36 -24.82 -17.46
CA ASN A 166 3.35 -24.93 -16.38
C ASN A 166 2.79 -25.54 -15.08
N ASP A 167 1.92 -26.52 -15.20
CA ASP A 167 1.64 -27.38 -14.04
C ASP A 167 2.86 -28.27 -13.80
N PRO A 168 3.61 -28.13 -12.68
CA PRO A 168 4.78 -28.94 -12.47
C PRO A 168 4.39 -30.40 -12.41
N GLU A 169 4.74 -31.16 -13.44
CA GLU A 169 4.43 -32.57 -13.55
C GLU A 169 4.73 -33.35 -12.24
N PRO A 170 5.82 -33.07 -11.51
CA PRO A 170 6.11 -33.75 -10.26
C PRO A 170 5.06 -33.55 -9.16
N VAL A 171 4.54 -32.33 -8.99
CA VAL A 171 3.51 -32.01 -7.96
C VAL A 171 2.20 -32.67 -8.35
N ARG A 172 1.79 -32.59 -9.62
CA ARG A 172 0.58 -33.24 -10.14
C ARG A 172 0.63 -34.74 -9.94
N LEU A 173 1.74 -35.39 -10.28
CA LEU A 173 1.92 -36.84 -10.08
C LEU A 173 1.85 -37.23 -8.61
N PHE A 174 2.43 -36.42 -7.72
CA PHE A 174 2.30 -36.67 -6.29
C PHE A 174 0.85 -36.56 -5.81
N VAL A 175 0.09 -35.56 -6.28
CA VAL A 175 -1.33 -35.39 -5.93
C VAL A 175 -2.17 -36.56 -6.41
N GLN A 176 -1.87 -37.13 -7.58
CA GLN A 176 -2.60 -38.26 -8.19
C GLN A 176 -2.22 -39.62 -7.63
N GLY A 177 -0.95 -39.87 -7.42
CA GLY A 177 -0.44 -41.20 -7.10
C GLY A 177 0.56 -41.27 -5.93
N GLY A 178 0.71 -40.18 -5.20
CA GLY A 178 1.56 -40.10 -4.01
C GLY A 178 3.05 -40.22 -4.29
N GLY A 179 3.80 -40.49 -3.23
CA GLY A 179 5.26 -40.58 -3.31
C GLY A 179 5.78 -41.77 -4.13
N GLN A 180 4.96 -42.80 -4.37
CA GLN A 180 5.36 -43.92 -5.20
C GLN A 180 5.37 -43.55 -6.68
N ALA A 181 4.32 -42.87 -7.17
CA ALA A 181 4.23 -42.37 -8.54
C ALA A 181 5.37 -41.36 -8.84
N LEU A 182 5.65 -40.48 -7.89
CA LEU A 182 6.73 -39.50 -7.99
C LEU A 182 8.10 -40.20 -8.12
N ARG A 183 8.37 -41.22 -7.30
CA ARG A 183 9.67 -41.98 -7.38
C ARG A 183 9.79 -42.76 -8.68
N ALA A 184 8.73 -43.35 -9.15
CA ALA A 184 8.73 -44.12 -10.39
C ALA A 184 9.05 -43.26 -11.61
N ARG A 185 8.50 -42.05 -11.66
CA ARG A 185 8.65 -41.16 -12.83
C ARG A 185 9.88 -40.24 -12.74
N PHE A 186 10.30 -39.88 -11.53
CA PHE A 186 11.41 -38.97 -11.27
C PHE A 186 12.40 -39.61 -10.24
N PRO A 187 13.11 -40.68 -10.60
CA PRO A 187 14.05 -41.36 -9.70
C PRO A 187 15.20 -40.46 -9.29
N ASP A 188 15.65 -39.59 -10.19
CA ASP A 188 16.85 -38.72 -10.04
C ASP A 188 16.58 -37.39 -9.30
N LEU A 189 15.35 -37.15 -8.85
CA LEU A 189 15.08 -35.96 -8.03
C LEU A 189 15.98 -35.96 -6.79
N SER A 190 16.71 -34.85 -6.60
CA SER A 190 17.49 -34.67 -5.40
C SER A 190 16.61 -34.76 -4.13
N PRO A 191 17.17 -35.22 -2.99
CA PRO A 191 16.40 -35.31 -1.74
C PRO A 191 15.76 -33.98 -1.34
N ALA A 192 16.39 -32.86 -1.63
CA ALA A 192 15.87 -31.52 -1.35
C ALA A 192 14.67 -31.18 -2.27
N ALA A 193 14.81 -31.36 -3.58
CA ALA A 193 13.74 -31.16 -4.54
C ALA A 193 12.55 -32.08 -4.25
N ARG A 194 12.79 -33.33 -3.93
CA ARG A 194 11.74 -34.29 -3.56
C ARG A 194 10.97 -33.85 -2.31
N ARG A 195 11.66 -33.35 -1.28
CA ARG A 195 11.00 -32.79 -0.08
C ARG A 195 10.09 -31.60 -0.44
N GLY A 196 10.55 -30.70 -1.33
CA GLY A 196 9.74 -29.58 -1.81
C GLY A 196 8.46 -30.07 -2.48
N VAL A 197 8.58 -30.91 -3.51
CA VAL A 197 7.44 -31.48 -4.25
C VAL A 197 6.46 -32.22 -3.35
N VAL A 198 6.96 -32.99 -2.36
CA VAL A 198 6.10 -33.69 -1.40
C VAL A 198 5.34 -32.71 -0.51
N ALA A 199 5.99 -31.64 -0.04
CA ALA A 199 5.34 -30.63 0.78
C ALA A 199 4.25 -29.89 0.00
N GLU A 200 4.57 -29.40 -1.19
CA GLU A 200 3.63 -28.73 -2.10
C GLU A 200 2.45 -29.65 -2.45
N GLY A 201 2.73 -30.89 -2.83
CA GLY A 201 1.69 -31.87 -3.18
C GLY A 201 0.80 -32.25 -1.99
N ARG A 202 1.33 -32.33 -0.76
CA ARG A 202 0.52 -32.55 0.46
C ARG A 202 -0.40 -31.37 0.72
N ILE A 203 0.10 -30.13 0.60
CA ILE A 203 -0.67 -28.92 0.76
C ILE A 203 -1.80 -28.89 -0.27
N LEU A 204 -1.49 -29.04 -1.55
CA LEU A 204 -2.46 -29.01 -2.63
C LEU A 204 -3.52 -30.10 -2.49
N SER A 205 -3.12 -31.35 -2.20
CA SER A 205 -4.05 -32.46 -1.97
C SER A 205 -5.01 -32.18 -0.80
N HIS A 206 -4.49 -31.55 0.24
CA HIS A 206 -5.27 -31.21 1.42
C HIS A 206 -6.29 -30.11 1.11
N LEU A 207 -5.90 -29.05 0.44
CA LEU A 207 -6.78 -27.97 0.01
C LEU A 207 -7.88 -28.47 -0.95
N LEU A 208 -7.51 -29.25 -1.97
CA LEU A 208 -8.45 -29.84 -2.90
C LEU A 208 -9.49 -30.73 -2.22
N ARG A 209 -9.08 -31.52 -1.20
CA ARG A 209 -9.99 -32.40 -0.45
C ARG A 209 -11.10 -31.60 0.24
N HIS A 210 -10.78 -30.44 0.81
CA HIS A 210 -11.71 -29.64 1.60
C HIS A 210 -12.53 -28.65 0.77
N THR A 211 -12.13 -28.39 -0.49
CA THR A 211 -12.84 -27.48 -1.40
C THR A 211 -13.68 -28.19 -2.47
N ARG A 212 -13.49 -29.49 -2.63
CA ARG A 212 -14.23 -30.29 -3.61
C ARG A 212 -15.74 -30.07 -3.52
N ARG A 213 -16.38 -29.88 -4.67
CA ARG A 213 -17.83 -29.75 -4.84
C ARG A 213 -18.44 -28.42 -4.39
N ARG A 214 -17.64 -27.40 -4.21
CA ARG A 214 -18.16 -26.07 -3.90
C ARG A 214 -18.06 -25.16 -5.13
N PRO A 215 -19.17 -24.68 -5.68
CA PRO A 215 -19.16 -23.84 -6.88
C PRO A 215 -18.56 -22.46 -6.63
N ASP A 216 -18.58 -22.01 -5.37
CA ASP A 216 -18.03 -20.73 -4.93
C ASP A 216 -16.52 -20.76 -4.65
N THR A 217 -15.87 -21.92 -4.85
CA THR A 217 -14.44 -22.11 -4.60
C THR A 217 -13.71 -22.62 -5.82
N GLU A 218 -12.46 -22.21 -5.96
CA GLU A 218 -11.53 -22.67 -6.98
C GLU A 218 -10.17 -22.89 -6.34
N VAL A 219 -9.51 -24.01 -6.67
CA VAL A 219 -8.15 -24.31 -6.22
C VAL A 219 -7.31 -24.69 -7.41
N ILE A 220 -6.23 -23.96 -7.60
CA ILE A 220 -5.22 -24.29 -8.59
C ILE A 220 -3.91 -24.59 -7.90
N GLY A 221 -3.19 -25.59 -8.41
CA GLY A 221 -1.82 -25.92 -8.00
C GLY A 221 -0.80 -25.01 -8.65
N ALA A 222 0.45 -25.25 -8.29
CA ALA A 222 1.64 -24.54 -8.74
C ALA A 222 1.53 -24.02 -10.18
N ARG A 223 1.19 -22.74 -10.31
CA ARG A 223 1.01 -22.09 -11.59
C ARG A 223 1.84 -20.82 -11.70
N GLN A 224 2.31 -20.60 -12.91
CA GLN A 224 3.07 -19.42 -13.24
C GLN A 224 2.18 -18.33 -13.83
N VAL A 225 2.52 -17.11 -13.54
CA VAL A 225 1.84 -15.91 -14.03
C VAL A 225 2.78 -15.14 -14.94
N ALA A 226 2.30 -14.71 -16.08
CA ALA A 226 3.00 -13.84 -17.01
C ALA A 226 2.38 -12.44 -17.05
N ASP A 227 3.21 -11.45 -17.36
CA ASP A 227 2.74 -10.16 -17.83
C ASP A 227 2.48 -10.27 -19.35
N PRO A 228 1.31 -9.84 -19.85
CA PRO A 228 1.05 -9.81 -21.29
C PRO A 228 2.06 -9.01 -22.11
N ARG A 229 2.75 -8.05 -21.48
CA ARG A 229 3.83 -7.27 -22.12
C ARG A 229 5.13 -8.08 -22.29
N HIS A 230 5.28 -9.16 -21.53
CA HIS A 230 6.45 -10.05 -21.57
C HIS A 230 6.01 -11.51 -21.75
N PRO A 231 5.50 -11.86 -22.96
CA PRO A 231 4.81 -13.15 -23.20
C PRO A 231 5.70 -14.38 -23.01
N HIS A 232 7.01 -14.23 -22.95
CA HIS A 232 7.97 -15.33 -22.91
C HIS A 232 8.57 -15.63 -21.52
N GLY A 233 8.11 -14.95 -20.47
CA GLY A 233 8.64 -15.10 -19.11
C GLY A 233 7.59 -15.32 -18.04
N SER A 234 7.79 -16.34 -17.20
CA SER A 234 7.10 -16.41 -15.91
C SER A 234 7.65 -15.35 -14.97
N ILE A 235 6.79 -14.51 -14.43
CA ILE A 235 7.15 -13.41 -13.56
C ILE A 235 6.79 -13.70 -12.11
N ALA A 236 5.80 -14.55 -11.88
CA ALA A 236 5.41 -15.03 -10.58
C ALA A 236 5.03 -16.51 -10.65
N ASP A 237 5.32 -17.22 -9.59
CA ASP A 237 4.89 -18.58 -9.32
C ASP A 237 4.17 -18.61 -7.97
N PHE A 238 3.17 -19.47 -7.86
CA PHE A 238 2.48 -19.75 -6.60
C PHE A 238 2.35 -21.25 -6.45
N ASP A 239 2.68 -21.79 -5.28
CA ASP A 239 2.62 -23.24 -5.03
C ASP A 239 1.17 -23.74 -4.96
N ALA A 240 0.26 -22.91 -4.44
CA ALA A 240 -1.20 -23.09 -4.60
C ALA A 240 -1.93 -21.75 -4.48
N VAL A 241 -3.08 -21.64 -5.13
CA VAL A 241 -3.99 -20.51 -5.00
C VAL A 241 -5.39 -21.03 -4.74
N VAL A 242 -6.05 -20.49 -3.73
CA VAL A 242 -7.43 -20.79 -3.36
C VAL A 242 -8.28 -19.53 -3.55
N ARG A 243 -9.33 -19.62 -4.32
CA ARG A 243 -10.38 -18.62 -4.40
C ARG A 243 -11.60 -19.08 -3.60
N TYR A 244 -12.16 -18.20 -2.83
CA TYR A 244 -13.48 -18.32 -2.25
C TYR A 244 -14.26 -17.05 -2.56
N ARG A 245 -15.28 -17.18 -3.38
CA ARG A 245 -16.00 -16.05 -3.97
C ARG A 245 -14.99 -15.14 -4.71
N HIS A 246 -14.97 -13.83 -4.43
CA HIS A 246 -13.97 -12.89 -4.98
C HIS A 246 -12.67 -12.79 -4.16
N ARG A 247 -12.51 -13.55 -3.09
CA ARG A 247 -11.35 -13.50 -2.20
C ARG A 247 -10.32 -14.56 -2.56
N VAL A 248 -9.06 -14.20 -2.43
CA VAL A 248 -7.94 -15.06 -2.85
C VAL A 248 -6.97 -15.30 -1.69
N LEU A 249 -6.55 -16.53 -1.55
CA LEU A 249 -5.44 -16.97 -0.70
C LEU A 249 -4.34 -17.54 -1.60
N CYS A 250 -3.17 -16.91 -1.58
CA CYS A 250 -1.95 -17.47 -2.17
C CYS A 250 -1.19 -18.28 -1.13
N VAL A 251 -0.74 -19.46 -1.49
CA VAL A 251 0.03 -20.35 -0.62
C VAL A 251 1.43 -20.50 -1.16
N GLU A 252 2.40 -20.36 -0.29
CA GLU A 252 3.84 -20.50 -0.59
C GLU A 252 4.48 -21.52 0.36
N ALA A 253 5.00 -22.59 -0.18
CA ALA A 253 5.68 -23.66 0.57
C ALA A 253 7.17 -23.37 0.71
N LYS A 254 7.71 -23.56 1.89
CA LYS A 254 9.15 -23.45 2.15
C LYS A 254 9.64 -24.65 2.95
N THR A 255 10.85 -25.09 2.67
CA THR A 255 11.44 -26.22 3.42
C THR A 255 11.99 -25.79 4.77
N ARG A 256 12.25 -24.48 4.98
CA ARG A 256 12.83 -23.96 6.22
C ARG A 256 12.14 -22.66 6.66
N PRO A 257 12.05 -22.43 7.98
CA PRO A 257 11.47 -21.19 8.53
C PRO A 257 12.18 -19.90 8.06
N ASP A 258 13.50 -19.92 7.99
CA ASP A 258 14.30 -18.76 7.59
C ASP A 258 14.04 -18.35 6.14
N ASP A 259 13.73 -19.31 5.26
CA ASP A 259 13.34 -19.02 3.87
C ASP A 259 11.99 -18.27 3.81
N VAL A 260 11.11 -18.45 4.81
CA VAL A 260 9.85 -17.68 4.93
C VAL A 260 10.17 -16.22 5.21
N VAL A 261 11.01 -15.95 6.23
CA VAL A 261 11.39 -14.58 6.59
C VAL A 261 12.05 -13.88 5.39
N ALA A 262 12.99 -14.55 4.74
CA ALA A 262 13.75 -13.97 3.63
C ALA A 262 12.92 -13.66 2.37
N ARG A 263 11.74 -14.28 2.21
CA ARG A 263 10.95 -14.15 0.98
C ARG A 263 9.56 -13.55 1.18
N ALA A 264 9.17 -13.30 2.42
CA ALA A 264 7.81 -12.89 2.73
C ALA A 264 7.39 -11.60 2.01
N GLY A 265 8.22 -10.58 2.01
CA GLY A 265 7.94 -9.31 1.34
C GLY A 265 7.72 -9.48 -0.16
N TRP A 266 8.61 -10.22 -0.81
CA TRP A 266 8.52 -10.52 -2.23
C TRP A 266 7.25 -11.29 -2.59
N THR A 267 6.97 -12.38 -1.88
CA THR A 267 5.78 -13.21 -2.14
C THR A 267 4.49 -12.42 -1.96
N VAL A 268 4.40 -11.61 -0.91
CA VAL A 268 3.22 -10.76 -0.70
C VAL A 268 3.09 -9.68 -1.77
N ALA A 269 4.19 -9.10 -2.21
CA ALA A 269 4.17 -8.10 -3.28
C ALA A 269 3.68 -8.71 -4.60
N LYS A 270 4.21 -9.88 -5.01
CA LYS A 270 3.73 -10.58 -6.20
C LYS A 270 2.24 -10.97 -6.09
N ALA A 271 1.80 -11.47 -4.93
CA ALA A 271 0.40 -11.81 -4.72
C ALA A 271 -0.52 -10.57 -4.84
N ARG A 272 -0.13 -9.46 -4.24
CA ARG A 272 -0.86 -8.18 -4.36
C ARG A 272 -0.87 -7.63 -5.77
N ARG A 273 0.20 -7.86 -6.52
CA ARG A 273 0.28 -7.44 -7.93
C ARG A 273 -0.74 -8.20 -8.79
N VAL A 274 -0.92 -9.48 -8.52
CA VAL A 274 -1.81 -10.36 -9.30
C VAL A 274 -3.27 -10.26 -8.86
N PHE A 275 -3.54 -10.09 -7.55
CA PHE A 275 -4.90 -10.19 -7.00
C PHE A 275 -5.33 -8.98 -6.17
N GLY A 276 -4.52 -7.92 -6.12
CA GLY A 276 -4.84 -6.71 -5.38
C GLY A 276 -4.49 -6.79 -3.89
N THR A 277 -4.77 -5.70 -3.18
CA THR A 277 -4.32 -5.48 -1.80
C THR A 277 -5.03 -6.33 -0.75
N ALA A 278 -6.19 -6.90 -1.09
CA ALA A 278 -6.99 -7.73 -0.17
C ALA A 278 -6.56 -9.21 -0.15
N VAL A 279 -5.61 -9.63 -1.01
CA VAL A 279 -5.13 -11.00 -1.07
C VAL A 279 -4.55 -11.45 0.27
N GLN A 280 -4.89 -12.70 0.66
CA GLN A 280 -4.29 -13.38 1.81
C GLN A 280 -3.09 -14.19 1.33
N VAL A 281 -2.05 -14.27 2.15
CA VAL A 281 -0.86 -15.08 1.85
C VAL A 281 -0.57 -16.01 3.02
N LEU A 282 -0.47 -17.29 2.73
CA LEU A 282 -0.10 -18.31 3.68
C LEU A 282 1.26 -18.89 3.34
N PHE A 283 2.20 -18.72 4.24
CA PHE A 283 3.48 -19.42 4.19
C PHE A 283 3.37 -20.72 4.95
N VAL A 284 3.71 -21.83 4.29
CA VAL A 284 3.76 -23.16 4.90
C VAL A 284 5.21 -23.65 4.87
N TYR A 285 5.76 -23.97 6.04
CA TYR A 285 7.12 -24.50 6.13
C TYR A 285 7.15 -25.91 6.72
N SER A 286 8.14 -26.68 6.31
CA SER A 286 8.39 -28.02 6.85
C SER A 286 9.23 -27.93 8.12
N GLY A 287 8.90 -28.77 9.11
CA GLY A 287 9.65 -28.85 10.37
C GLY A 287 8.85 -28.44 11.61
N PRO A 288 9.48 -28.41 12.77
CA PRO A 288 8.81 -28.09 14.03
C PRO A 288 8.31 -26.64 14.05
N ALA A 289 7.30 -26.38 14.87
CA ALA A 289 6.79 -25.04 15.08
C ALA A 289 7.88 -24.12 15.66
N VAL A 290 8.05 -22.94 15.04
CA VAL A 290 8.99 -21.93 15.50
C VAL A 290 8.21 -20.81 16.15
N PRO A 291 8.31 -20.63 17.48
CA PRO A 291 7.65 -19.53 18.18
C PRO A 291 8.05 -18.15 17.62
N GLY A 292 7.10 -17.25 17.53
CA GLY A 292 7.36 -15.87 17.09
C GLY A 292 7.73 -15.71 15.60
N LEU A 293 7.68 -16.75 14.77
CA LEU A 293 8.05 -16.65 13.35
C LEU A 293 7.14 -15.70 12.58
N ARG A 294 5.85 -15.69 12.87
CA ARG A 294 4.89 -14.77 12.25
C ARG A 294 5.19 -13.32 12.62
N GLU A 295 5.46 -13.08 13.90
CA GLU A 295 5.82 -11.76 14.42
C GLU A 295 7.12 -11.27 13.77
N ARG A 296 8.12 -12.14 13.63
CA ARG A 296 9.36 -11.84 12.88
C ARG A 296 9.05 -11.44 11.45
N VAL A 297 8.28 -12.22 10.70
CA VAL A 297 7.91 -11.92 9.32
C VAL A 297 7.21 -10.57 9.22
N THR A 298 6.29 -10.25 10.13
CA THR A 298 5.55 -8.99 10.11
C THR A 298 6.36 -7.80 10.63
N ALA A 299 7.28 -7.99 11.56
CA ALA A 299 8.18 -6.96 12.07
C ALA A 299 9.14 -6.49 10.98
N TYR A 300 9.73 -7.42 10.24
CA TYR A 300 10.62 -7.11 9.11
C TYR A 300 9.89 -6.48 7.91
N ASN A 301 8.60 -6.68 7.82
CA ASN A 301 7.78 -6.19 6.74
C ASN A 301 6.52 -5.52 7.27
N PRO A 302 6.60 -4.31 7.85
CA PRO A 302 5.42 -3.61 8.35
C PRO A 302 4.34 -3.31 7.26
N ALA A 303 4.61 -3.54 5.91
CA ALA A 303 3.56 -3.63 4.88
C ALA A 303 2.72 -4.90 4.98
N LEU A 304 3.25 -5.90 5.65
CA LEU A 304 2.54 -7.11 5.90
C LEU A 304 1.70 -6.86 7.15
N THR A 305 0.45 -6.49 6.95
CA THR A 305 -0.46 -6.46 8.08
C THR A 305 -0.64 -7.88 8.58
N ALA A 306 -0.63 -8.06 9.89
CA ALA A 306 -0.87 -9.36 10.52
C ALA A 306 -2.18 -10.05 10.06
N ARG A 307 -3.05 -9.33 9.34
CA ARG A 307 -4.29 -9.83 8.79
C ARG A 307 -4.15 -10.59 7.50
N ASN A 308 -3.20 -10.18 6.64
CA ASN A 308 -3.08 -10.73 5.30
C ASN A 308 -1.96 -11.76 5.19
N VAL A 309 -1.19 -11.96 6.25
CA VAL A 309 -0.07 -12.88 6.27
C VAL A 309 -0.21 -13.91 7.38
N HIS A 310 -0.16 -15.15 6.99
CA HIS A 310 -0.25 -16.31 7.86
C HIS A 310 1.02 -17.13 7.71
N VAL A 311 1.53 -17.65 8.82
CA VAL A 311 2.75 -18.49 8.82
C VAL A 311 2.45 -19.73 9.66
N TRP A 312 2.39 -20.88 9.01
CA TRP A 312 2.09 -22.16 9.66
C TRP A 312 3.12 -23.20 9.29
N ASN A 313 3.38 -24.13 10.18
CA ASN A 313 4.09 -25.34 9.76
C ASN A 313 3.13 -26.30 9.02
N LEU A 314 3.67 -27.27 8.32
CA LEU A 314 2.88 -28.20 7.51
C LEU A 314 1.94 -29.06 8.38
N ASP A 315 2.38 -29.47 9.56
CA ASP A 315 1.55 -30.29 10.46
C ASP A 315 0.41 -29.47 11.06
N ASP A 316 0.65 -28.21 11.40
CA ASP A 316 -0.41 -27.26 11.78
C ASP A 316 -1.44 -27.09 10.68
N LEU A 317 -1.00 -26.92 9.41
CA LEU A 317 -1.91 -26.81 8.27
C LEU A 317 -2.82 -28.05 8.20
N LEU A 318 -2.22 -29.24 8.22
CA LEU A 318 -2.95 -30.50 8.03
C LEU A 318 -3.88 -30.81 9.20
N SER A 319 -3.52 -30.41 10.42
CA SER A 319 -4.33 -30.68 11.63
C SER A 319 -5.42 -29.65 11.87
N ARG A 320 -5.19 -28.38 11.53
CA ARG A 320 -6.14 -27.28 11.79
C ARG A 320 -7.18 -27.12 10.69
N LEU A 321 -6.80 -27.38 9.42
CA LEU A 321 -7.72 -27.26 8.28
C LEU A 321 -8.42 -28.60 8.01
N THR A 322 -9.26 -29.05 8.92
CA THR A 322 -9.99 -30.33 8.77
C THR A 322 -11.30 -30.21 8.02
N SER A 323 -11.69 -29.00 7.63
CA SER A 323 -12.91 -28.73 6.85
C SER A 323 -12.78 -27.43 6.07
N PHE A 324 -13.68 -27.25 5.07
CA PHE A 324 -13.81 -25.97 4.38
C PHE A 324 -14.11 -24.81 5.34
N GLU A 325 -14.95 -25.05 6.34
CA GLU A 325 -15.32 -24.03 7.30
C GLU A 325 -14.12 -23.53 8.13
N HIS A 326 -13.19 -24.43 8.47
CA HIS A 326 -11.93 -24.02 9.11
C HIS A 326 -11.09 -23.17 8.18
N LEU A 327 -10.98 -23.52 6.89
CA LEU A 327 -10.26 -22.73 5.89
C LEU A 327 -10.92 -21.34 5.73
N ARG A 328 -12.25 -21.28 5.64
CA ARG A 328 -13.01 -20.05 5.51
C ARG A 328 -12.76 -19.11 6.70
N ARG A 329 -12.90 -19.63 7.93
CA ARG A 329 -12.68 -18.83 9.14
C ARG A 329 -11.25 -18.32 9.29
N ALA A 330 -10.28 -19.15 8.90
CA ALA A 330 -8.87 -18.81 9.03
C ALA A 330 -8.43 -17.70 8.05
N PHE A 331 -8.89 -17.78 6.79
CA PHE A 331 -8.33 -16.96 5.71
C PHE A 331 -9.34 -16.03 5.04
N PHE A 332 -10.63 -16.27 5.21
CA PHE A 332 -11.70 -15.46 4.60
C PHE A 332 -12.70 -14.94 5.65
N PRO A 333 -12.23 -14.31 6.74
CA PRO A 333 -13.13 -13.78 7.76
C PRO A 333 -13.97 -12.64 7.19
N GLY A 334 -15.25 -12.54 7.58
CA GLY A 334 -16.03 -11.36 7.23
C GLY A 334 -17.55 -11.51 7.19
N GLN A 335 -18.11 -12.72 7.16
CA GLN A 335 -19.57 -12.86 7.04
C GLN A 335 -20.34 -13.11 8.36
N ASP A 336 -19.69 -13.54 9.43
CA ASP A 336 -20.39 -14.02 10.62
C ASP A 336 -20.51 -13.01 11.76
N SER A 337 -19.82 -11.89 11.71
CA SER A 337 -19.93 -10.86 12.72
C SER A 337 -20.84 -9.73 12.25
N ARG A 338 -22.14 -9.89 12.35
CA ARG A 338 -23.05 -8.75 12.41
C ARG A 338 -22.74 -7.96 13.68
N PRO A 339 -22.13 -6.75 13.60
CA PRO A 339 -22.22 -5.85 14.73
C PRO A 339 -23.69 -5.47 14.93
N PRO A 340 -24.08 -5.16 16.15
CA PRO A 340 -25.45 -4.73 16.40
C PRO A 340 -25.77 -3.53 15.49
N HIS A 341 -26.94 -3.59 14.89
CA HIS A 341 -27.53 -2.55 14.09
C HIS A 341 -27.64 -1.28 14.96
N VAL A 342 -26.70 -0.37 14.81
CA VAL A 342 -26.86 0.97 15.35
C VAL A 342 -27.74 1.67 14.33
N SER A 343 -29.01 1.84 14.68
CA SER A 343 -29.92 2.65 13.86
C SER A 343 -29.27 4.00 13.58
N PRO A 344 -29.28 4.46 12.33
CA PRO A 344 -28.76 5.77 12.02
C PRO A 344 -29.55 6.78 12.86
N ARG A 345 -28.87 7.44 13.79
CA ARG A 345 -29.44 8.62 14.41
C ARG A 345 -29.64 9.60 13.27
N SER A 346 -30.89 9.99 13.07
CA SER A 346 -31.21 11.08 12.14
C SER A 346 -30.41 12.30 12.57
N LEU A 347 -29.29 12.52 11.90
CA LEU A 347 -28.53 13.76 12.03
C LEU A 347 -29.46 14.85 11.51
N GLY A 348 -29.94 15.70 12.41
CA GLY A 348 -30.78 16.84 12.06
C GLY A 348 -30.03 17.65 10.99
N GLN A 349 -30.68 17.79 9.84
CA GLN A 349 -30.14 18.49 8.68
C GLN A 349 -30.25 19.99 8.75
N ASP A 350 -30.69 20.58 9.88
CA ASP A 350 -31.23 21.92 9.96
C ASP A 350 -30.24 22.93 10.55
N GLY A 351 -29.00 22.91 10.10
CA GLY A 351 -28.11 24.04 10.31
C GLY A 351 -27.79 24.71 8.97
N PRO A 352 -27.89 26.05 8.85
CA PRO A 352 -27.37 26.71 7.66
C PRO A 352 -25.92 26.36 7.46
N SER A 353 -25.52 25.98 6.23
CA SER A 353 -24.13 25.73 5.93
C SER A 353 -23.31 27.00 6.19
N VAL A 354 -22.35 26.90 7.09
CA VAL A 354 -21.47 28.03 7.38
C VAL A 354 -20.52 28.19 6.19
N PRO A 355 -20.40 29.35 5.59
CA PRO A 355 -19.49 29.56 4.49
C PRO A 355 -18.05 29.30 4.96
N PRO A 356 -17.17 28.73 4.10
CA PRO A 356 -15.77 28.59 4.41
C PRO A 356 -15.13 29.97 4.61
N PRO A 357 -14.01 30.05 5.37
CA PRO A 357 -13.31 31.32 5.56
C PRO A 357 -12.81 31.87 4.22
N GLU A 358 -12.72 33.18 4.10
CA GLU A 358 -12.24 33.84 2.86
C GLU A 358 -10.81 33.43 2.47
N ARG A 359 -9.99 33.08 3.46
CA ARG A 359 -8.62 32.58 3.27
C ARG A 359 -8.37 31.32 4.09
N HIS A 360 -7.44 30.51 3.64
CA HIS A 360 -6.94 29.40 4.45
C HIS A 360 -6.18 29.93 5.69
N PRO A 361 -6.42 29.39 6.90
CA PRO A 361 -5.67 29.76 8.10
C PRO A 361 -4.17 29.54 7.92
N ALA A 362 -3.36 30.54 8.20
CA ALA A 362 -1.92 30.40 8.19
C ALA A 362 -1.44 29.64 9.45
N PRO A 363 -0.26 28.99 9.44
CA PRO A 363 0.29 28.31 10.62
C PRO A 363 0.45 29.23 11.82
N GLU A 364 0.71 30.52 11.62
CA GLU A 364 0.76 31.55 12.66
C GLU A 364 -0.59 31.82 13.32
N ASP A 365 -1.69 31.60 12.62
CA ASP A 365 -3.05 31.68 13.18
C ASP A 365 -3.35 30.52 14.14
N ARG A 366 -2.45 29.51 14.22
CA ARG A 366 -2.53 28.32 15.06
C ARG A 366 -3.92 27.67 15.01
N PRO A 367 -4.34 27.17 13.85
CA PRO A 367 -5.67 26.61 13.69
C PRO A 367 -5.89 25.41 14.60
N VAL A 368 -7.13 25.08 14.82
CA VAL A 368 -7.54 23.80 15.40
C VAL A 368 -7.58 22.77 14.27
N LEU A 369 -6.91 21.63 14.44
CA LEU A 369 -6.83 20.57 13.45
C LEU A 369 -7.73 19.39 13.81
N VAL A 370 -8.53 18.96 12.85
CA VAL A 370 -9.25 17.68 12.91
C VAL A 370 -8.66 16.76 11.84
N THR A 371 -8.19 15.61 12.23
CA THR A 371 -7.62 14.63 11.29
C THR A 371 -8.02 13.21 11.66
N SER A 372 -7.82 12.29 10.76
CA SER A 372 -8.03 10.85 11.04
C SER A 372 -6.69 10.11 11.08
N LEU A 373 -6.70 8.92 11.66
CA LEU A 373 -5.55 8.03 11.73
C LEU A 373 -5.77 6.83 10.81
N GLY A 374 -4.90 6.66 9.84
CA GLY A 374 -4.89 5.51 8.93
C GLY A 374 -4.05 4.34 9.44
N GLY A 375 -3.68 3.43 8.55
CA GLY A 375 -2.75 2.33 8.85
C GLY A 375 -1.29 2.79 9.06
N SER A 376 -0.97 4.05 8.78
CA SER A 376 0.32 4.69 9.05
C SER A 376 0.09 5.97 9.84
N ARG A 377 0.96 6.24 10.80
CA ARG A 377 0.94 7.49 11.58
C ARG A 377 1.55 8.68 10.81
N LEU A 378 2.32 8.43 9.74
CA LEU A 378 3.06 9.46 9.02
C LEU A 378 2.17 10.62 8.55
N GLY A 379 1.06 10.31 7.87
CA GLY A 379 0.18 11.37 7.34
C GLY A 379 -0.43 12.26 8.44
N THR A 380 -0.78 11.69 9.60
CA THR A 380 -1.25 12.48 10.75
C THR A 380 -0.14 13.37 11.31
N LEU A 381 1.07 12.84 11.46
CA LEU A 381 2.22 13.62 11.95
C LEU A 381 2.60 14.75 10.98
N THR A 382 2.57 14.49 9.68
CA THR A 382 2.82 15.52 8.67
C THR A 382 1.72 16.59 8.63
N ALA A 383 0.44 16.24 8.87
CA ALA A 383 -0.64 17.22 9.01
C ALA A 383 -0.38 18.14 10.21
N VAL A 384 -0.05 17.58 11.36
CA VAL A 384 0.29 18.33 12.56
C VAL A 384 1.49 19.27 12.31
N HIS A 385 2.54 18.75 11.67
CA HIS A 385 3.71 19.58 11.31
C HIS A 385 3.36 20.72 10.36
N ALA A 386 2.55 20.43 9.34
CA ALA A 386 2.21 21.41 8.31
C ALA A 386 1.34 22.55 8.85
N HIS A 387 0.35 22.24 9.65
CA HIS A 387 -0.63 23.22 10.14
C HIS A 387 -0.22 23.88 11.46
N ARG A 388 0.73 23.33 12.22
CA ARG A 388 1.14 23.80 13.56
C ARG A 388 -0.04 24.19 14.44
N PRO A 389 -0.99 23.30 14.65
CA PRO A 389 -2.26 23.63 15.26
C PRO A 389 -2.12 24.02 16.74
N ALA A 390 -3.07 24.76 17.29
CA ALA A 390 -3.17 25.01 18.73
C ALA A 390 -3.74 23.81 19.49
N ARG A 391 -4.57 23.02 18.81
CA ARG A 391 -5.17 21.79 19.31
C ARG A 391 -5.45 20.85 18.16
N THR A 392 -5.35 19.54 18.44
CA THR A 392 -5.62 18.52 17.43
C THR A 392 -6.59 17.48 17.96
N LEU A 393 -7.60 17.15 17.17
CA LEU A 393 -8.41 15.95 17.33
C LEU A 393 -7.96 14.89 16.32
N VAL A 394 -7.58 13.72 16.79
CA VAL A 394 -7.21 12.59 15.94
C VAL A 394 -8.28 11.50 16.05
N LEU A 395 -9.13 11.38 15.04
CA LEU A 395 -10.11 10.32 14.94
C LEU A 395 -9.42 9.01 14.56
N SER A 396 -9.62 7.97 15.36
CA SER A 396 -9.07 6.63 15.11
C SER A 396 -10.19 5.63 14.83
N SER A 397 -9.96 4.74 13.88
CA SER A 397 -10.86 3.62 13.63
C SER A 397 -10.58 2.49 14.65
N ARG A 398 -11.58 1.60 14.86
CA ARG A 398 -11.38 0.37 15.64
C ARG A 398 -10.20 -0.45 15.12
N GLN A 399 -9.92 -0.36 13.83
CA GLN A 399 -8.78 -1.01 13.19
C GLN A 399 -7.46 -0.38 13.63
N SER A 400 -7.33 0.95 13.57
CA SER A 400 -6.12 1.66 14.00
C SER A 400 -5.76 1.38 15.47
N VAL A 401 -6.78 1.17 16.31
CA VAL A 401 -6.60 0.77 17.70
C VAL A 401 -6.07 -0.66 17.80
N ARG A 402 -6.71 -1.61 17.10
CA ARG A 402 -6.28 -3.02 17.13
C ARG A 402 -4.87 -3.24 16.59
N ASP A 403 -4.47 -2.44 15.62
CA ASP A 403 -3.13 -2.55 14.99
C ASP A 403 -2.06 -1.77 15.77
N GLY A 404 -2.38 -1.17 16.92
CA GLY A 404 -1.44 -0.41 17.75
C GLY A 404 -0.98 0.93 17.16
N VAL A 405 -1.56 1.34 16.02
CA VAL A 405 -1.17 2.60 15.33
C VAL A 405 -1.59 3.81 16.16
N ARG A 406 -2.75 3.75 16.82
CA ARG A 406 -3.25 4.80 17.71
C ARG A 406 -2.30 5.04 18.88
N GLU A 407 -1.89 3.99 19.56
CA GLU A 407 -0.99 4.05 20.71
C GLU A 407 0.39 4.57 20.30
N SER A 408 0.87 4.15 19.14
CA SER A 408 2.13 4.64 18.57
C SER A 408 2.06 6.14 18.24
N ALA A 409 0.99 6.58 17.56
CA ALA A 409 0.79 8.01 17.25
C ALA A 409 0.61 8.85 18.53
N ALA A 410 -0.15 8.35 19.49
CA ALA A 410 -0.36 9.04 20.77
C ALA A 410 0.95 9.22 21.54
N ARG A 411 1.80 8.19 21.62
CA ARG A 411 3.13 8.30 22.26
C ARG A 411 3.98 9.38 21.59
N THR A 412 4.03 9.42 20.27
CA THR A 412 4.80 10.43 19.54
C THR A 412 4.27 11.84 19.78
N LEU A 413 2.97 12.05 19.63
CA LEU A 413 2.34 13.36 19.75
C LEU A 413 2.41 13.89 21.19
N HIS A 414 2.10 13.07 22.19
CA HIS A 414 2.22 13.47 23.61
C HIS A 414 3.67 13.66 24.06
N ALA A 415 4.63 12.89 23.52
CA ALA A 415 6.04 13.10 23.80
C ALA A 415 6.57 14.40 23.16
N ALA A 416 5.97 14.84 22.06
CA ALA A 416 6.27 16.14 21.45
C ALA A 416 5.80 17.33 22.33
N GLU A 417 4.78 17.14 23.14
CA GLU A 417 4.31 18.12 24.14
C GLU A 417 5.28 18.24 25.34
N ASN A 418 6.01 17.15 25.67
CA ASN A 418 6.90 17.07 26.83
C ASN A 418 8.38 16.95 26.41
N PRO A 419 9.24 17.93 26.70
CA PRO A 419 10.62 17.94 26.22
C PRO A 419 11.59 16.91 26.84
N GLY A 420 11.14 16.08 27.81
CA GLY A 420 12.06 15.28 28.64
C GLY A 420 12.36 13.84 28.19
N ALA A 421 11.56 13.22 27.36
CA ALA A 421 11.75 11.80 27.01
C ALA A 421 11.01 11.44 25.70
N ALA A 422 11.59 11.80 24.54
CA ALA A 422 10.87 11.64 23.31
C ALA A 422 11.53 10.67 22.35
N PRO A 423 10.73 9.85 21.61
CA PRO A 423 11.15 9.23 20.39
C PRO A 423 11.73 10.27 19.40
N ALA A 424 12.61 9.84 18.50
CA ALA A 424 13.26 10.75 17.52
C ALA A 424 12.26 11.53 16.65
N ASP A 425 11.10 10.93 16.32
CA ASP A 425 10.02 11.59 15.59
C ASP A 425 9.31 12.69 16.42
N ALA A 426 9.18 12.50 17.74
CA ALA A 426 8.67 13.55 18.64
C ALA A 426 9.64 14.72 18.76
N ASP A 427 10.95 14.48 18.71
CA ASP A 427 11.97 15.52 18.67
C ASP A 427 11.89 16.36 17.39
N LEU A 428 11.69 15.72 16.24
CA LEU A 428 11.46 16.44 14.99
C LEU A 428 10.22 17.34 15.05
N LEU A 429 9.11 16.85 15.61
CA LEU A 429 7.91 17.66 15.82
C LEU A 429 8.19 18.88 16.71
N ARG A 430 8.91 18.71 17.80
CA ARG A 430 9.31 19.82 18.69
C ARG A 430 10.21 20.85 17.98
N LYS A 431 11.22 20.39 17.26
CA LYS A 431 12.10 21.26 16.46
C LYS A 431 11.34 22.05 15.40
N SER A 432 10.23 21.52 14.89
CA SER A 432 9.35 22.24 13.97
C SER A 432 8.45 23.28 14.63
N GLY A 433 8.51 23.44 15.94
CA GLY A 433 7.69 24.39 16.69
C GLY A 433 6.34 23.82 17.15
N TYR A 434 6.15 22.49 17.08
CA TYR A 434 4.94 21.84 17.60
C TYR A 434 4.91 21.93 19.14
N ARG A 435 3.86 22.53 19.65
CA ARG A 435 3.52 22.62 21.08
C ARG A 435 2.01 22.60 21.19
N ASP A 436 1.42 21.44 21.12
CA ASP A 436 -0.04 21.33 20.99
C ASP A 436 -0.66 20.40 22.02
N ARG A 437 -1.99 20.55 22.15
CA ARG A 437 -2.83 19.63 22.90
C ARG A 437 -3.54 18.66 21.97
N VAL A 438 -3.17 17.40 22.03
CA VAL A 438 -3.77 16.34 21.23
C VAL A 438 -4.85 15.60 22.00
N ARG A 439 -5.96 15.35 21.33
CA ARG A 439 -7.05 14.52 21.86
C ARG A 439 -7.31 13.34 20.95
N PHE A 440 -7.34 12.16 21.54
CA PHE A 440 -7.87 10.95 20.95
C PHE A 440 -9.19 10.63 21.65
N PRO A 441 -10.32 10.56 20.92
CA PRO A 441 -11.59 10.14 21.51
C PRO A 441 -11.44 8.79 22.22
N SER A 442 -12.08 8.60 23.35
CA SER A 442 -12.05 7.34 24.10
C SER A 442 -12.56 6.19 23.24
N GLU A 443 -13.63 6.43 22.50
CA GLU A 443 -14.21 5.45 21.60
C GLU A 443 -13.75 5.66 20.16
N PRO A 444 -13.23 4.61 19.50
CA PRO A 444 -12.88 4.67 18.11
C PRO A 444 -14.15 4.69 17.25
N VAL A 445 -14.11 5.46 16.15
CA VAL A 445 -15.18 5.50 15.16
C VAL A 445 -15.21 4.23 14.30
N ASP A 446 -16.36 3.90 13.75
CA ASP A 446 -16.41 2.95 12.64
C ASP A 446 -15.82 3.63 11.39
N GLY A 447 -14.65 3.16 10.94
CA GLY A 447 -13.94 3.76 9.81
C GLY A 447 -14.65 3.61 8.46
N PHE A 448 -15.75 2.87 8.40
CA PHE A 448 -16.59 2.70 7.21
C PHE A 448 -17.95 3.43 7.36
N ASP A 449 -18.22 4.03 8.52
CA ASP A 449 -19.43 4.79 8.78
C ASP A 449 -19.16 6.29 8.65
N THR A 450 -19.51 6.85 7.49
CA THR A 450 -19.33 8.28 7.20
C THR A 450 -20.10 9.16 8.19
N ASP A 451 -21.32 8.79 8.57
CA ASP A 451 -22.16 9.58 9.47
C ASP A 451 -21.60 9.61 10.89
N ALA A 452 -21.05 8.49 11.37
CA ALA A 452 -20.37 8.44 12.67
C ALA A 452 -19.15 9.39 12.68
N VAL A 453 -18.40 9.44 11.59
CA VAL A 453 -17.26 10.35 11.44
C VAL A 453 -17.71 11.82 11.39
N VAL A 454 -18.77 12.11 10.60
CA VAL A 454 -19.37 13.46 10.54
C VAL A 454 -19.79 13.93 11.92
N ALA A 455 -20.53 13.10 12.65
CA ALA A 455 -21.00 13.43 13.99
C ALA A 455 -19.84 13.75 14.93
N ALA A 456 -18.85 12.84 15.02
CA ALA A 456 -17.71 13.01 15.92
C ALA A 456 -16.88 14.28 15.59
N ALA A 457 -16.61 14.53 14.32
CA ALA A 457 -15.85 15.69 13.88
C ALA A 457 -16.64 17.00 14.10
N ARG A 458 -17.92 17.03 13.69
CA ARG A 458 -18.81 18.21 13.81
C ARG A 458 -18.98 18.63 15.26
N ASP A 459 -19.31 17.70 16.16
CA ASP A 459 -19.51 17.98 17.58
C ASP A 459 -18.25 18.59 18.23
N TRP A 460 -17.10 18.15 17.78
CA TRP A 460 -15.84 18.71 18.28
C TRP A 460 -15.56 20.09 17.68
N ILE A 461 -15.75 20.29 16.37
CA ILE A 461 -15.57 21.59 15.71
C ILE A 461 -16.50 22.64 16.32
N ILE A 462 -17.77 22.30 16.56
CA ILE A 462 -18.74 23.22 17.19
C ILE A 462 -18.29 23.62 18.58
N ARG A 463 -17.79 22.68 19.38
CA ARG A 463 -17.27 22.98 20.75
C ARG A 463 -16.07 23.91 20.71
N GLU A 464 -15.14 23.69 19.77
CA GLU A 464 -13.95 24.54 19.63
C GLU A 464 -14.33 25.95 19.15
N ARG A 465 -15.34 26.09 18.29
CA ARG A 465 -15.87 27.38 17.83
C ARG A 465 -16.65 28.14 18.89
N GLY A 466 -17.11 27.47 19.91
CA GLY A 466 -17.73 28.11 21.08
C GLY A 466 -16.74 28.86 21.99
N ILE A 467 -15.45 28.82 21.70
CA ILE A 467 -14.40 29.56 22.41
C ILE A 467 -14.34 30.99 21.83
N ASP A 468 -14.23 31.99 22.69
CA ASP A 468 -14.15 33.39 22.28
C ASP A 468 -12.69 33.91 22.40
N PRO A 469 -12.08 34.43 21.33
CA PRO A 469 -12.55 34.40 19.93
C PRO A 469 -12.48 32.98 19.34
N PRO A 470 -13.37 32.67 18.37
CA PRO A 470 -13.41 31.34 17.77
C PRO A 470 -12.15 31.07 16.94
N PRO A 471 -11.42 29.98 17.22
CA PRO A 471 -10.23 29.65 16.46
C PRO A 471 -10.59 29.21 15.03
N PRO A 472 -9.72 29.45 14.04
CA PRO A 472 -9.89 28.88 12.71
C PRO A 472 -9.72 27.35 12.78
N VAL A 473 -10.50 26.62 11.96
CA VAL A 473 -10.52 25.16 11.98
C VAL A 473 -10.11 24.60 10.62
N VAL A 474 -9.28 23.59 10.63
CA VAL A 474 -8.83 22.81 9.46
C VAL A 474 -9.14 21.34 9.66
N ALA A 475 -9.79 20.71 8.68
CA ALA A 475 -9.98 19.27 8.61
C ALA A 475 -9.02 18.67 7.57
N ASP A 476 -8.07 17.85 8.01
CA ASP A 476 -7.15 17.17 7.09
C ASP A 476 -7.65 15.76 6.76
N ILE A 477 -7.84 15.49 5.46
CA ILE A 477 -8.41 14.25 4.94
C ILE A 477 -7.37 13.28 4.39
N THR A 478 -6.10 13.53 4.63
CA THR A 478 -4.99 12.75 4.05
C THR A 478 -5.00 11.29 4.50
N THR A 479 -5.30 11.04 5.77
CA THR A 479 -5.24 9.71 6.38
C THR A 479 -6.63 9.08 6.59
N GLY A 480 -6.65 7.88 7.15
CA GLY A 480 -7.89 7.12 7.38
C GLY A 480 -8.45 6.45 6.14
N THR A 481 -9.64 5.90 6.25
CA THR A 481 -10.40 5.34 5.12
C THR A 481 -10.99 6.45 4.27
N LYS A 482 -11.47 6.13 3.06
CA LYS A 482 -12.18 7.12 2.23
C LYS A 482 -13.49 7.59 2.87
N ALA A 483 -14.19 6.70 3.59
CA ALA A 483 -15.36 7.07 4.35
C ALA A 483 -15.03 8.06 5.46
N MET A 484 -13.90 7.87 6.19
CA MET A 484 -13.42 8.84 7.16
C MET A 484 -13.05 10.18 6.50
N SER A 485 -12.36 10.15 5.36
CA SER A 485 -12.00 11.36 4.62
C SER A 485 -13.22 12.14 4.15
N LEU A 486 -14.24 11.43 3.65
CA LEU A 486 -15.52 12.06 3.26
C LEU A 486 -16.24 12.62 4.48
N GLY A 487 -16.32 11.88 5.59
CA GLY A 487 -16.96 12.35 6.81
C GLY A 487 -16.32 13.62 7.35
N LEU A 488 -14.99 13.71 7.35
CA LEU A 488 -14.27 14.92 7.72
C LEU A 488 -14.56 16.09 6.77
N ALA A 489 -14.59 15.85 5.46
CA ALA A 489 -14.89 16.89 4.47
C ALA A 489 -16.33 17.41 4.60
N LEU A 490 -17.29 16.53 4.85
CA LEU A 490 -18.69 16.92 5.11
C LEU A 490 -18.81 17.73 6.40
N ALA A 491 -18.19 17.26 7.50
CA ALA A 491 -18.20 18.01 8.76
C ALA A 491 -17.55 19.38 8.62
N ALA A 492 -16.46 19.48 7.86
CA ALA A 492 -15.80 20.75 7.58
C ALA A 492 -16.71 21.70 6.78
N ARG A 493 -17.34 21.19 5.72
CA ARG A 493 -18.31 21.98 4.92
C ARG A 493 -19.46 22.50 5.78
N ASP A 494 -20.09 21.62 6.57
CA ASP A 494 -21.26 21.97 7.39
C ASP A 494 -20.92 22.97 8.49
N THR A 495 -19.68 23.02 8.90
CA THR A 495 -19.18 23.93 9.95
C THR A 495 -18.36 25.10 9.39
N GLY A 496 -18.16 25.24 8.09
CA GLY A 496 -17.34 26.28 7.48
C GLY A 496 -15.85 26.16 7.78
N ALA A 497 -15.34 24.96 8.06
CA ALA A 497 -13.92 24.72 8.23
C ALA A 497 -13.22 24.49 6.86
N CYS A 498 -11.93 24.77 6.78
CA CYS A 498 -11.13 24.41 5.61
C CYS A 498 -10.88 22.90 5.55
N THR A 499 -10.94 22.32 4.36
CA THR A 499 -10.56 20.92 4.13
C THR A 499 -9.24 20.86 3.41
N THR A 500 -8.28 20.12 3.95
CA THR A 500 -6.94 19.95 3.35
C THR A 500 -6.61 18.51 3.03
N TYR A 501 -5.75 18.34 2.03
CA TYR A 501 -5.17 17.07 1.62
C TYR A 501 -3.69 17.25 1.32
N GLN A 502 -2.85 16.33 1.81
CA GLN A 502 -1.42 16.37 1.60
C GLN A 502 -1.03 15.54 0.38
N LEU A 503 -0.32 16.15 -0.52
CA LEU A 503 0.41 15.49 -1.59
C LEU A 503 1.81 15.18 -1.08
N ALA A 504 1.96 14.09 -0.33
CA ALA A 504 3.18 13.77 0.39
C ALA A 504 4.42 13.78 -0.51
N ARG A 505 4.31 13.18 -1.71
CA ARG A 505 5.39 13.16 -2.70
C ARG A 505 5.77 14.53 -3.25
N ARG A 506 4.80 15.45 -3.35
CA ARG A 506 5.03 16.85 -3.77
C ARG A 506 5.32 17.75 -2.57
N ARG A 507 5.25 17.22 -1.34
CA ARG A 507 5.37 17.98 -0.09
C ARG A 507 4.49 19.23 -0.10
N THR A 508 3.35 19.13 -0.72
CA THR A 508 2.40 20.21 -0.89
C THR A 508 1.12 19.85 -0.17
N VAL A 509 0.54 20.79 0.53
CA VAL A 509 -0.82 20.68 1.05
C VAL A 509 -1.74 21.46 0.14
N VAL A 510 -2.85 20.85 -0.23
CA VAL A 510 -3.89 21.48 -1.04
C VAL A 510 -5.10 21.70 -0.16
N CYS A 511 -5.60 22.93 -0.08
CA CYS A 511 -6.91 23.22 0.46
C CYS A 511 -7.94 23.03 -0.67
N LEU A 512 -8.97 22.22 -0.42
CA LEU A 512 -9.99 21.94 -1.44
C LEU A 512 -10.79 23.20 -1.83
N THR A 513 -10.78 24.23 -0.97
CA THR A 513 -11.46 25.51 -1.22
C THR A 513 -10.54 26.55 -1.87
N HIS A 514 -9.26 26.61 -1.43
CA HIS A 514 -8.34 27.71 -1.77
C HIS A 514 -7.19 27.29 -2.69
N GLY A 515 -7.10 25.99 -3.05
CA GLY A 515 -6.03 25.47 -3.88
C GLY A 515 -4.72 25.18 -3.13
N PRO A 516 -3.59 25.09 -3.84
CA PRO A 516 -2.30 24.76 -3.24
C PRO A 516 -1.86 25.79 -2.18
N LEU A 517 -1.36 25.30 -1.06
CA LEU A 517 -0.92 26.13 0.05
C LEU A 517 0.61 26.20 0.10
N ALA A 518 1.13 27.42 0.19
CA ALA A 518 2.53 27.64 0.56
C ALA A 518 2.68 27.52 2.08
N LEU A 519 2.78 26.30 2.58
CA LEU A 519 3.01 26.09 4.02
C LEU A 519 4.49 26.33 4.37
N ARG A 520 4.71 27.07 5.45
CA ARG A 520 6.04 27.25 6.02
C ARG A 520 6.50 25.92 6.62
N GLY A 521 7.66 25.45 6.17
CA GLY A 521 8.28 24.24 6.67
C GLY A 521 7.78 22.99 5.97
N ARG A 522 8.39 22.70 4.84
CA ARG A 522 8.31 21.35 4.26
C ARG A 522 8.81 20.37 5.31
N ALA A 523 8.07 19.30 5.56
CA ALA A 523 8.62 18.19 6.31
C ALA A 523 9.90 17.75 5.59
N SER A 524 11.01 17.72 6.30
CA SER A 524 12.28 17.24 5.74
C SER A 524 12.10 15.82 5.20
N VAL A 525 12.87 15.44 4.19
CA VAL A 525 13.00 14.04 3.72
C VAL A 525 13.37 13.11 4.89
N ASP A 526 13.96 13.68 5.92
CA ASP A 526 14.42 12.97 7.12
C ASP A 526 13.27 12.35 7.93
N TRP A 527 12.09 12.99 7.93
CA TRP A 527 10.95 12.53 8.72
C TRP A 527 10.52 11.10 8.42
N PRO A 528 10.21 10.76 7.16
CA PRO A 528 9.90 9.39 6.80
C PRO A 528 11.01 8.41 7.18
N LEU A 529 12.27 8.79 7.01
CA LEU A 529 13.40 7.92 7.32
C LEU A 529 13.48 7.63 8.83
N VAL A 530 13.40 8.65 9.67
CA VAL A 530 13.38 8.49 11.14
C VAL A 530 12.19 7.65 11.59
N LEU A 531 10.99 7.88 11.04
CA LEU A 531 9.79 7.10 11.35
C LEU A 531 9.93 5.63 11.02
N HIS A 532 10.77 5.30 10.04
CA HIS A 532 11.03 3.94 9.59
C HIS A 532 12.32 3.34 10.13
N GLY A 533 12.93 4.00 11.12
CA GLY A 533 14.05 3.45 11.86
C GLY A 533 15.41 3.63 11.20
N TYR A 534 15.57 4.64 10.34
CA TYR A 534 16.89 5.05 9.88
C TYR A 534 17.55 5.95 10.92
N VAL A 535 18.86 5.78 11.10
CA VAL A 535 19.68 6.56 12.02
C VAL A 535 20.80 7.27 11.28
N ARG A 536 21.26 8.38 11.85
CA ARG A 536 22.47 9.05 11.37
C ARG A 536 23.69 8.45 12.03
N PRO A 537 24.73 8.12 11.27
CA PRO A 537 25.97 7.60 11.84
C PRO A 537 26.64 8.53 12.86
N ASP A 538 26.35 9.82 12.78
CA ASP A 538 27.02 10.89 13.57
C ASP A 538 26.44 11.07 14.99
N GLU A 539 25.30 10.44 15.31
CA GLU A 539 24.67 10.59 16.63
C GLU A 539 25.39 9.84 17.75
N ASP A 540 26.42 9.05 17.41
CA ASP A 540 27.22 8.26 18.37
C ASP A 540 28.43 9.06 18.95
N GLY A 541 28.29 10.36 19.14
CA GLY A 541 29.16 11.18 20.01
C GLY A 541 30.40 11.81 19.38
N SER A 542 30.68 11.69 18.11
CA SER A 542 31.81 12.40 17.48
C SER A 542 31.32 13.67 16.78
N ARG A 543 31.30 14.78 17.54
CA ARG A 543 31.20 16.12 17.00
C ARG A 543 32.46 16.43 16.18
N ASP A 544 32.29 16.96 15.01
CA ASP A 544 33.35 17.38 14.06
C ASP A 544 33.81 16.33 13.05
N ARG A 545 32.98 16.03 12.07
CA ARG A 545 33.51 15.44 10.83
C ARG A 545 32.84 16.06 9.60
N ASP A 546 33.70 16.66 8.78
CA ASP A 546 33.41 17.04 7.41
C ASP A 546 32.72 15.86 6.72
N THR A 547 31.47 16.01 6.29
CA THR A 547 30.64 14.99 5.64
C THR A 547 31.27 14.37 4.39
N ARG A 548 32.42 14.90 3.95
CA ARG A 548 33.25 14.38 2.86
C ARG A 548 34.09 13.14 3.23
N THR A 549 34.12 12.72 4.51
CA THR A 549 34.93 11.60 5.01
C THR A 549 34.12 10.33 5.38
N VAL A 550 32.98 10.13 4.76
CA VAL A 550 32.04 9.01 4.99
C VAL A 550 32.59 7.59 4.76
N PRO A 551 33.73 7.31 4.08
CA PRO A 551 34.14 5.95 3.71
C PRO A 551 34.48 4.99 4.86
N LEU A 552 34.53 5.46 6.09
CA LEU A 552 34.99 4.64 7.22
C LEU A 552 33.88 4.03 8.08
N LEU A 553 32.64 4.42 7.85
CA LEU A 553 31.52 4.04 8.74
C LEU A 553 30.93 2.69 8.40
N THR A 554 30.70 2.41 7.14
CA THR A 554 30.19 1.11 6.68
C THR A 554 31.18 -0.02 6.99
N GLY A 555 32.46 0.23 6.85
CA GLY A 555 33.51 -0.75 7.18
C GLY A 555 33.59 -1.12 8.67
N ARG A 556 33.12 -0.28 9.58
CA ARG A 556 33.14 -0.54 11.02
C ARG A 556 31.93 -1.31 11.51
N VAL A 557 30.75 -0.94 11.02
CA VAL A 557 29.46 -1.55 11.36
C VAL A 557 29.33 -2.95 10.76
N CYS A 558 29.81 -3.15 9.54
CA CYS A 558 29.66 -4.43 8.84
C CYS A 558 30.77 -5.45 9.11
N ARG A 559 31.87 -5.09 9.77
CA ARG A 559 32.94 -6.08 10.13
C ARG A 559 32.53 -7.02 11.26
N GLU A 560 31.67 -6.57 12.16
CA GLU A 560 31.20 -7.36 13.31
C GLU A 560 29.99 -8.24 12.94
N ALA A 561 29.18 -7.80 11.99
CA ALA A 561 28.11 -8.61 11.44
C ALA A 561 28.67 -9.53 10.36
N HIS A 562 28.34 -10.81 10.38
CA HIS A 562 28.59 -11.73 9.26
C HIS A 562 27.77 -11.31 8.03
N SER A 563 27.90 -10.06 7.60
CA SER A 563 27.01 -9.41 6.66
C SER A 563 27.11 -10.06 5.28
N GLN A 564 25.94 -10.31 4.73
CA GLN A 564 25.76 -10.84 3.38
C GLN A 564 25.76 -9.72 2.32
N VAL A 565 26.07 -8.46 2.72
CA VAL A 565 26.03 -7.29 1.86
C VAL A 565 27.46 -6.91 1.42
N ASP A 566 27.61 -6.52 0.17
CA ASP A 566 28.87 -6.04 -0.37
C ASP A 566 29.17 -4.60 0.09
N THR A 567 29.81 -4.50 1.24
CA THR A 567 30.11 -3.20 1.89
C THR A 567 31.12 -2.37 1.11
N GLU A 568 32.07 -2.99 0.44
CA GLU A 568 33.05 -2.27 -0.40
C GLU A 568 32.36 -1.57 -1.57
N LEU A 569 31.35 -2.25 -2.14
CA LEU A 569 30.53 -1.70 -3.22
C LEU A 569 29.67 -0.54 -2.72
N LEU A 570 29.06 -0.66 -1.53
CA LEU A 570 28.29 0.42 -0.90
C LEU A 570 29.17 1.63 -0.57
N ASP A 571 30.34 1.41 -0.01
CA ASP A 571 31.28 2.48 0.33
C ASP A 571 31.75 3.23 -0.92
N ALA A 572 32.09 2.48 -1.99
CA ALA A 572 32.50 3.09 -3.25
C ALA A 572 31.37 3.93 -3.88
N ALA A 573 30.14 3.43 -3.84
CA ALA A 573 28.98 4.14 -4.34
C ALA A 573 28.65 5.39 -3.52
N CYS A 574 28.66 5.28 -2.20
CA CYS A 574 28.46 6.42 -1.30
C CYS A 574 29.50 7.51 -1.54
N ALA A 575 30.77 7.15 -1.62
CA ALA A 575 31.86 8.09 -1.90
C ALA A 575 31.71 8.76 -3.29
N ALA A 576 31.25 8.03 -4.30
CA ALA A 576 31.01 8.59 -5.63
C ALA A 576 29.89 9.63 -5.61
N LEU A 577 28.77 9.32 -4.93
CA LEU A 577 27.63 10.23 -4.79
C LEU A 577 27.96 11.49 -3.98
N VAL A 578 28.66 11.32 -2.86
CA VAL A 578 29.10 12.48 -2.04
C VAL A 578 30.02 13.40 -2.82
N ARG A 579 30.89 12.86 -3.66
CA ARG A 579 31.77 13.67 -4.54
C ARG A 579 31.00 14.39 -5.64
N ALA A 580 29.94 13.78 -6.18
CA ALA A 580 29.13 14.37 -7.22
C ALA A 580 28.13 15.41 -6.72
N ALA A 581 27.78 15.37 -5.44
CA ALA A 581 26.80 16.28 -4.85
C ALA A 581 27.37 17.71 -4.74
N THR A 582 26.56 18.69 -5.11
CA THR A 582 26.92 20.13 -5.03
C THR A 582 26.55 20.76 -3.70
N GLY A 583 25.73 20.09 -2.89
CA GLY A 583 25.25 20.53 -1.57
C GLY A 583 25.60 19.56 -0.44
N PRO A 584 25.20 19.87 0.80
CA PRO A 584 25.41 19.00 1.95
C PRO A 584 24.63 17.69 1.78
N VAL A 585 25.30 16.57 2.00
CA VAL A 585 24.70 15.22 1.94
C VAL A 585 24.57 14.67 3.35
N THR A 586 23.37 14.20 3.71
CA THR A 586 23.15 13.45 4.95
C THR A 586 23.05 11.97 4.62
N VAL A 587 23.81 11.16 5.34
CA VAL A 587 23.79 9.69 5.19
C VAL A 587 22.93 9.09 6.29
N TRP A 588 22.03 8.22 5.91
CA TRP A 588 21.14 7.47 6.78
C TRP A 588 21.44 5.99 6.67
N MET A 589 21.55 5.30 7.80
CA MET A 589 21.78 3.87 7.87
C MET A 589 20.53 3.18 8.39
N ASP A 590 20.21 2.03 7.82
CA ASP A 590 19.19 1.15 8.40
C ASP A 590 19.68 0.63 9.76
N VAL A 591 18.85 0.75 10.80
CA VAL A 591 19.15 0.26 12.15
C VAL A 591 19.49 -1.23 12.16
N SER A 592 18.90 -2.01 11.27
CA SER A 592 19.20 -3.44 11.13
C SER A 592 20.64 -3.72 10.72
N LEU A 593 21.38 -2.74 10.19
CA LEU A 593 22.82 -2.84 9.93
C LEU A 593 23.67 -2.67 11.18
N THR A 594 23.11 -2.04 12.23
CA THR A 594 23.82 -1.81 13.50
C THR A 594 23.70 -2.98 14.48
N ASP A 595 22.69 -3.86 14.26
CA ASP A 595 22.40 -4.99 15.17
C ASP A 595 22.77 -6.31 14.53
N ALA A 596 23.80 -6.96 15.07
CA ALA A 596 24.43 -8.16 14.49
C ALA A 596 23.50 -9.39 14.42
N GLU A 597 22.49 -9.47 15.28
CA GLU A 597 21.53 -10.58 15.29
C GLU A 597 20.41 -10.41 14.23
N GLU A 598 20.17 -9.19 13.74
CA GLU A 598 19.08 -8.87 12.82
C GLU A 598 19.49 -8.69 11.35
N CYS A 599 20.76 -8.86 11.02
CA CYS A 599 21.32 -8.65 9.67
C CYS A 599 20.68 -9.50 8.54
N LEU A 600 19.83 -10.47 8.86
CA LEU A 600 19.11 -11.26 7.87
C LEU A 600 18.00 -10.45 7.17
N SER A 601 17.55 -9.35 7.76
CA SER A 601 16.49 -8.49 7.23
C SER A 601 16.98 -7.35 6.32
N ALA A 602 18.28 -7.08 6.31
CA ALA A 602 18.90 -6.04 5.49
C ALA A 602 18.67 -6.20 3.97
N GLN A 603 18.10 -7.32 3.53
CA GLN A 603 17.78 -7.59 2.13
C GLN A 603 16.51 -6.85 1.62
N GLU A 604 15.70 -6.29 2.51
CA GLU A 604 14.40 -5.72 2.15
C GLU A 604 14.35 -4.18 2.23
N ARG A 605 15.44 -3.56 2.67
CA ARG A 605 15.57 -2.10 2.78
C ARG A 605 16.83 -1.65 2.05
N PRO A 606 16.85 -0.41 1.53
CA PRO A 606 18.12 0.18 1.14
C PRO A 606 19.07 0.18 2.34
N SER A 607 20.26 -0.35 2.14
CA SER A 607 21.27 -0.41 3.20
C SER A 607 21.69 0.98 3.66
N LEU A 608 21.77 1.91 2.71
CA LEU A 608 22.06 3.32 2.94
C LEU A 608 21.06 4.17 2.18
N VAL A 609 20.69 5.31 2.75
CA VAL A 609 19.93 6.35 2.07
C VAL A 609 20.70 7.65 2.21
N LEU A 610 21.01 8.29 1.10
CA LEU A 610 21.60 9.63 1.09
C LEU A 610 20.50 10.64 0.81
N THR A 611 20.46 11.69 1.60
CA THR A 611 19.54 12.81 1.38
C THR A 611 20.33 14.09 1.10
N PHE A 612 19.93 14.80 0.07
CA PHE A 612 20.49 16.10 -0.32
C PHE A 612 19.42 16.90 -1.06
N ASP A 613 19.37 18.20 -0.83
CA ASP A 613 18.46 19.14 -1.49
C ASP A 613 17.01 18.64 -1.64
N ASP A 614 16.41 18.07 -0.59
CA ASP A 614 15.06 17.52 -0.62
C ASP A 614 14.89 16.21 -1.43
N ARG A 615 15.97 15.54 -1.82
CA ARG A 615 15.97 14.26 -2.55
C ARG A 615 16.54 13.15 -1.70
N ALA A 616 16.18 11.92 -2.05
CA ALA A 616 16.75 10.74 -1.41
C ALA A 616 17.24 9.74 -2.47
N VAL A 617 18.40 9.17 -2.23
CA VAL A 617 18.97 8.08 -3.02
C VAL A 617 19.20 6.90 -2.12
N GLY A 618 18.47 5.82 -2.35
CA GLY A 618 18.66 4.55 -1.66
C GLY A 618 19.70 3.69 -2.37
N LEU A 619 20.69 3.20 -1.65
CA LEU A 619 21.71 2.29 -2.16
C LEU A 619 21.43 0.86 -1.70
N THR A 620 21.39 -0.06 -2.65
CA THR A 620 21.21 -1.49 -2.41
C THR A 620 22.31 -2.26 -3.10
N ALA A 621 23.08 -3.03 -2.33
CA ALA A 621 24.13 -3.89 -2.85
C ALA A 621 23.68 -5.36 -2.89
N PRO A 622 24.22 -6.18 -3.82
CA PRO A 622 23.90 -7.59 -3.89
C PRO A 622 24.36 -8.31 -2.62
N GLY A 623 23.49 -9.16 -2.08
CA GLY A 623 23.82 -10.02 -0.96
C GLY A 623 24.71 -11.19 -1.38
N TRP A 624 25.71 -11.54 -0.57
CA TRP A 624 26.56 -12.70 -0.77
C TRP A 624 26.06 -13.87 0.07
N ARG A 625 25.74 -15.02 -0.56
CA ARG A 625 25.59 -16.28 0.18
C ARG A 625 26.95 -16.98 0.26
N ARG A 626 27.47 -17.14 1.48
CA ARG A 626 28.57 -18.06 1.72
C ARG A 626 28.06 -19.51 1.57
N ARG A 627 28.35 -20.14 0.47
CA ARG A 627 28.14 -21.58 0.33
C ARG A 627 29.49 -22.31 0.61
N ARG A 628 29.49 -23.25 1.55
CA ARG A 628 30.56 -24.23 1.65
C ARG A 628 30.24 -25.35 0.64
N ALA A 629 30.93 -25.37 -0.48
CA ALA A 629 30.94 -26.49 -1.38
C ALA A 629 32.36 -27.05 -1.42
N PHE A 630 32.53 -28.32 -1.06
CA PHE A 630 33.77 -29.04 -1.15
C PHE A 630 35.02 -28.40 -0.49
N GLY A 631 34.85 -27.83 0.70
CA GLY A 631 35.97 -27.24 1.45
C GLY A 631 36.50 -25.90 0.92
N LYS A 632 36.04 -25.40 -0.21
CA LYS A 632 36.37 -24.07 -0.75
C LYS A 632 35.22 -23.09 -0.50
N ARG A 633 35.55 -21.84 -0.11
CA ARG A 633 34.59 -20.76 -0.01
C ARG A 633 34.24 -20.27 -1.43
N VAL A 634 33.08 -20.62 -1.92
CA VAL A 634 32.56 -20.11 -3.20
C VAL A 634 31.55 -19.01 -2.90
N HIS A 635 31.79 -17.83 -3.42
CA HIS A 635 30.88 -16.71 -3.35
C HIS A 635 29.96 -16.76 -4.57
N GLU A 636 28.74 -17.23 -4.42
CA GLU A 636 27.71 -17.15 -5.45
C GLU A 636 26.78 -15.98 -5.14
N VAL A 637 26.67 -15.04 -6.07
CA VAL A 637 25.58 -14.06 -6.08
C VAL A 637 24.31 -14.79 -6.50
N GLY A 638 23.40 -14.99 -5.56
CA GLY A 638 22.09 -15.55 -5.88
C GLY A 638 21.29 -14.55 -6.72
N ARG A 639 21.29 -14.73 -8.06
CA ARG A 639 20.60 -13.83 -9.02
C ARG A 639 19.15 -13.52 -8.64
N GLY A 640 18.42 -14.47 -8.05
CA GLY A 640 17.05 -14.25 -7.60
C GLY A 640 16.92 -13.41 -6.32
N SER A 641 17.92 -13.43 -5.42
CA SER A 641 17.86 -12.68 -4.16
C SER A 641 18.15 -11.19 -4.36
N TRP A 642 18.97 -10.84 -5.35
CA TRP A 642 19.30 -9.44 -5.64
C TRP A 642 18.11 -8.66 -6.23
N ALA A 643 17.39 -9.23 -7.21
CA ALA A 643 16.17 -8.61 -7.74
C ALA A 643 15.11 -8.41 -6.66
N GLN A 644 15.00 -9.36 -5.73
CA GLN A 644 14.11 -9.26 -4.58
C GLN A 644 14.50 -8.12 -3.64
N SER A 645 15.81 -7.95 -3.39
CA SER A 645 16.32 -6.85 -2.53
C SER A 645 16.08 -5.47 -3.15
N VAL A 646 16.33 -5.32 -4.45
CA VAL A 646 16.07 -4.06 -5.18
C VAL A 646 14.60 -3.70 -5.14
N PHE A 647 13.74 -4.69 -5.40
CA PHE A 647 12.29 -4.49 -5.34
C PHE A 647 11.84 -4.10 -3.93
N ALA A 648 12.28 -4.83 -2.91
CA ALA A 648 11.92 -4.55 -1.52
C ALA A 648 12.38 -3.16 -1.09
N ALA A 649 13.61 -2.76 -1.46
CA ALA A 649 14.15 -1.44 -1.22
C ALA A 649 13.30 -0.33 -1.90
N THR A 650 12.90 -0.57 -3.15
CA THR A 650 12.05 0.34 -3.91
C THR A 650 10.68 0.51 -3.26
N VAL A 651 10.03 -0.58 -2.90
CA VAL A 651 8.75 -0.56 -2.17
C VAL A 651 8.90 0.12 -0.82
N HIS A 652 10.00 -0.14 -0.11
CA HIS A 652 10.24 0.45 1.18
C HIS A 652 10.33 1.97 1.10
N LEU A 653 11.18 2.51 0.25
CA LEU A 653 11.32 3.96 0.10
C LEU A 653 10.02 4.61 -0.38
N ASN A 654 9.38 4.05 -1.39
CA ASN A 654 8.19 4.62 -2.00
C ASN A 654 6.95 4.56 -1.17
N THR A 655 6.65 3.35 -0.70
CA THR A 655 5.34 3.06 -0.12
C THR A 655 5.35 3.28 1.38
N ARG A 656 6.53 3.15 2.00
CA ARG A 656 6.67 3.22 3.44
C ARG A 656 7.22 4.53 3.93
N CYS A 657 8.38 4.90 3.39
CA CYS A 657 8.96 6.18 3.74
C CYS A 657 8.26 7.34 3.04
N ASP A 658 7.41 7.05 2.03
CA ASP A 658 6.75 8.05 1.19
C ASP A 658 7.72 9.11 0.67
N VAL A 659 8.94 8.67 0.40
CA VAL A 659 10.03 9.51 -0.07
C VAL A 659 10.15 9.33 -1.58
N ALA A 660 9.99 10.42 -2.32
CA ALA A 660 10.39 10.43 -3.72
C ALA A 660 11.90 10.28 -3.80
N GLY A 661 12.36 9.13 -4.22
CA GLY A 661 13.78 8.82 -4.26
C GLY A 661 14.13 7.85 -5.37
N THR A 662 15.38 7.90 -5.79
CA THR A 662 15.96 6.93 -6.70
C THR A 662 16.54 5.78 -5.89
N VAL A 663 16.25 4.54 -6.26
CA VAL A 663 16.95 3.38 -5.72
C VAL A 663 18.03 2.96 -6.71
N VAL A 664 19.26 2.99 -6.27
CA VAL A 664 20.40 2.52 -7.05
C VAL A 664 20.68 1.07 -6.69
N ALA A 665 20.44 0.19 -7.63
CA ALA A 665 20.84 -1.19 -7.56
C ALA A 665 22.30 -1.30 -8.00
N LEU A 666 23.19 -1.45 -7.05
CA LEU A 666 24.63 -1.50 -7.31
C LEU A 666 25.02 -2.83 -7.95
N THR A 667 25.84 -2.77 -8.99
CA THR A 667 26.43 -3.94 -9.65
C THR A 667 27.93 -3.84 -9.69
N ARG A 668 28.59 -4.99 -9.66
CA ARG A 668 30.01 -5.05 -10.04
C ARG A 668 30.15 -4.84 -11.56
N PRO A 669 31.27 -4.29 -12.03
CA PRO A 669 31.53 -4.15 -13.44
C PRO A 669 31.33 -5.47 -14.19
N GLY A 670 30.54 -5.47 -15.27
CA GLY A 670 30.25 -6.65 -16.08
C GLY A 670 29.11 -7.57 -15.58
N GLY A 671 28.38 -7.18 -14.55
CA GLY A 671 27.18 -7.92 -14.06
C GLY A 671 25.98 -7.79 -14.99
N ASP A 672 25.35 -8.90 -15.38
CA ASP A 672 24.09 -8.91 -16.13
C ASP A 672 22.91 -8.61 -15.20
N VAL A 673 22.25 -7.50 -15.45
CA VAL A 673 21.15 -6.99 -14.61
C VAL A 673 19.81 -6.95 -15.33
N SER A 674 19.76 -7.32 -16.61
CA SER A 674 18.58 -7.17 -17.46
C SER A 674 17.35 -7.87 -16.87
N ARG A 675 17.49 -9.12 -16.40
CA ARG A 675 16.40 -9.88 -15.80
C ARG A 675 15.90 -9.31 -14.47
N ALA A 676 16.76 -8.68 -13.69
CA ALA A 676 16.36 -8.04 -12.44
C ALA A 676 15.57 -6.76 -12.71
N VAL A 677 16.00 -6.01 -13.73
CA VAL A 677 15.30 -4.83 -14.22
C VAL A 677 13.90 -5.20 -14.71
N GLU A 678 13.77 -6.24 -15.54
CA GLU A 678 12.48 -6.75 -16.02
C GLU A 678 11.54 -7.16 -14.86
N LEU A 679 12.05 -7.82 -13.82
CA LEU A 679 11.26 -8.23 -12.67
C LEU A 679 10.78 -7.03 -11.83
N VAL A 680 11.65 -6.06 -11.60
CA VAL A 680 11.29 -4.84 -10.87
C VAL A 680 10.27 -4.03 -11.67
N ASP A 681 10.47 -3.90 -12.98
CA ASP A 681 9.55 -3.23 -13.89
C ASP A 681 8.14 -3.84 -13.81
N TRP A 682 8.04 -5.14 -13.92
CA TRP A 682 6.75 -5.80 -13.83
C TRP A 682 6.02 -5.58 -12.50
N ILE A 683 6.71 -5.73 -11.38
CA ILE A 683 6.09 -5.64 -10.06
C ILE A 683 5.71 -4.20 -9.69
N ALA A 684 6.50 -3.25 -10.16
CA ALA A 684 6.29 -1.84 -9.85
C ALA A 684 5.27 -1.14 -10.75
N HIS A 685 4.63 -1.82 -11.69
CA HIS A 685 3.76 -1.22 -12.72
C HIS A 685 4.47 -0.19 -13.61
N ALA A 686 5.75 -0.33 -13.83
CA ALA A 686 6.46 0.56 -14.71
C ALA A 686 5.90 0.42 -16.13
N GLU A 687 5.48 1.52 -16.72
CA GLU A 687 5.30 1.57 -18.17
C GLU A 687 6.69 1.74 -18.80
N PRO A 688 7.03 0.97 -19.87
CA PRO A 688 8.30 1.14 -20.55
C PRO A 688 8.36 2.57 -21.08
N GLY A 689 9.32 3.35 -20.61
CA GLY A 689 9.62 4.65 -21.20
C GLY A 689 10.00 4.44 -22.69
N GLU A 690 9.40 5.22 -23.57
CA GLU A 690 9.78 5.26 -24.99
C GLU A 690 11.23 5.75 -25.11
N GLY A 691 12.17 4.84 -25.09
CA GLY A 691 13.58 5.15 -25.25
C GLY A 691 14.44 3.98 -24.82
N GLY A 692 14.86 3.18 -25.80
CA GLY A 692 15.72 2.01 -25.61
C GLY A 692 17.14 2.33 -25.13
N GLY A 693 17.26 3.02 -24.00
CA GLY A 693 18.51 3.33 -23.32
C GLY A 693 18.67 2.46 -22.10
N SER A 694 19.77 1.76 -22.06
CA SER A 694 20.23 0.84 -21.04
C SER A 694 19.89 1.23 -19.61
N GLY A 695 19.13 0.40 -18.93
CA GLY A 695 19.17 0.25 -17.48
C GLY A 695 18.38 1.22 -16.61
N ARG A 696 17.57 2.11 -17.18
CA ARG A 696 16.76 3.07 -16.43
C ARG A 696 15.28 2.67 -16.44
N ILE A 697 14.71 2.45 -15.27
CA ILE A 697 13.29 2.17 -15.10
C ILE A 697 12.63 3.42 -14.48
N SER A 698 11.73 4.05 -15.23
CA SER A 698 10.90 5.14 -14.75
C SER A 698 9.53 4.61 -14.36
N PHE A 699 9.11 4.85 -13.12
CA PHE A 699 7.78 4.49 -12.66
C PHE A 699 6.80 5.63 -12.99
N GLY A 700 6.33 5.70 -14.20
CA GLY A 700 5.16 6.33 -14.79
C GLY A 700 4.51 7.58 -14.20
N GLU A 701 5.20 8.44 -13.43
CA GLU A 701 4.80 9.80 -13.07
C GLU A 701 6.01 10.60 -12.57
N PRO A 702 6.03 11.95 -12.69
CA PRO A 702 7.21 12.77 -12.43
C PRO A 702 7.78 12.74 -11.01
N LEU A 703 7.23 11.93 -10.12
CA LEU A 703 7.65 11.84 -8.71
C LEU A 703 7.78 10.39 -8.21
N ARG A 704 7.76 9.40 -9.10
CA ARG A 704 8.00 8.00 -8.69
C ARG A 704 9.51 7.72 -8.63
N PRO A 705 9.97 6.87 -7.70
CA PRO A 705 11.37 6.51 -7.64
C PRO A 705 11.78 5.82 -8.92
N VAL A 706 12.95 6.14 -9.31
CA VAL A 706 13.65 5.52 -10.42
C VAL A 706 14.54 4.45 -9.82
N VAL A 707 14.46 3.24 -10.34
CA VAL A 707 15.48 2.22 -10.08
C VAL A 707 16.53 2.37 -11.14
N THR A 708 17.75 2.68 -10.71
CA THR A 708 18.90 2.73 -11.60
C THR A 708 19.84 1.60 -11.24
N VAL A 709 20.30 0.91 -12.26
CA VAL A 709 21.32 -0.12 -12.11
C VAL A 709 22.65 0.48 -12.55
N ALA A 710 23.59 0.60 -11.63
CA ALA A 710 24.86 1.23 -11.91
C ALA A 710 26.03 0.57 -11.15
N SER A 711 27.21 0.61 -11.75
CA SER A 711 28.45 0.44 -11.01
C SER A 711 28.81 1.74 -10.29
N PRO A 712 29.58 1.72 -9.17
CA PRO A 712 29.98 2.94 -8.48
C PRO A 712 30.66 3.98 -9.39
N ASN A 713 31.36 3.54 -10.41
CA ASN A 713 32.07 4.41 -11.34
C ASN A 713 31.14 5.14 -12.31
N ALA A 714 29.95 4.62 -12.58
CA ALA A 714 28.96 5.21 -13.44
C ALA A 714 27.95 6.12 -12.70
N LEU A 715 28.00 6.18 -11.38
CA LEU A 715 27.10 7.00 -10.58
C LEU A 715 27.24 8.51 -10.79
N PRO A 716 28.45 9.08 -10.93
CA PRO A 716 28.60 10.51 -11.21
C PRO A 716 27.90 10.92 -12.50
N ASP A 717 28.04 10.13 -13.57
CA ASP A 717 27.44 10.42 -14.88
C ASP A 717 25.89 10.42 -14.87
N LEU A 718 25.28 9.72 -13.91
CA LEU A 718 23.84 9.71 -13.71
C LEU A 718 23.28 11.00 -13.11
N PHE A 719 24.13 11.79 -12.48
CA PHE A 719 23.76 13.07 -11.86
C PHE A 719 24.04 14.27 -12.76
N ASP A 720 24.94 14.15 -13.73
CA ASP A 720 25.24 15.20 -14.72
C ASP A 720 24.17 15.31 -15.82
N THR A 721 23.40 14.26 -16.08
CA THR A 721 22.27 14.29 -17.01
C THR A 721 21.02 14.76 -16.28
N ASP A 722 20.77 16.05 -16.37
CA ASP A 722 19.52 16.77 -16.03
C ASP A 722 18.65 16.11 -14.96
N VAL A 723 19.13 16.22 -13.73
CA VAL A 723 18.41 15.76 -12.52
C VAL A 723 17.10 16.52 -12.30
N SER A 724 16.76 17.50 -13.14
CA SER A 724 15.46 18.17 -13.16
C SER A 724 14.33 17.25 -13.64
N VAL A 725 14.63 16.09 -14.22
CA VAL A 725 13.68 15.09 -14.74
C VAL A 725 13.68 13.81 -13.86
N LEU A 726 14.53 13.74 -12.88
CA LEU A 726 14.57 12.68 -11.87
C LEU A 726 13.87 13.17 -10.60
#